data_2e2d1eb27eec5a21629e78ea7408413f
#
_entry.id   2e2d1eb27eec5a21629e78ea7408413f
#
_cell.length_a   1.000
_cell.length_b   1.000
_cell.length_c   1.000
_cell.angle_alpha   90.00
_cell.angle_beta   90.00
_cell.angle_gamma   90.00
#
_symmetry.space_group_name_H-M   'P 1'
#
loop_
_entity.id
_entity.type
_entity.pdbx_description
1 polymer ?
#
loop_
_entity_poly.entity_id
_entity_poly.type
_entity_poly.pdbx_seq_one_letter_code
_entity_poly.pdbx_strand_id
1 'polypeptide(L)'
;MSQRGLEALLRPKSIAVIGASVKPDRAGYLMMRNLLSGGFSGPVLPVTPAYKAVCGVMTWPDVASLPFPPDLAVICTNPSRNEALLNALGEKGCKTCIILSSPKEQQSALLACANRWQMRILGPNSLGLLAPWQGLNASFSPVPIRKGKLAFVSQSAAVSNTILDWAQQREMGFSYFIALGDSLDIDVDELLDYLARDSKTSAILLYLEQLSDARRFVSAARSASRNKPILVIKSGRSPSARQLLNAESGLDGAWDAAIQRAGLLRVQDTHELFSAVETLSHMRPLRGERLMIVSNGAAPAALALDELWLRNGKLANLGEDIISRLAGVVPAGVNAANPLDLRDDATTQRYIQTLEILLDSQDFDALMIIHSPSAAAPGSESARAIIELLARHPRGRYVTLLTNWCGEFSSQEARRWFSDAGIPTYRTPEGTVTAFMHMVEYRRNQKQLRETPSLPANLTANTAEVHQLITRALEDGATHLDTHEVQPILQAYGLQTLPTWIASDSAEAVHIAKQIGYPVALKLRSPDIPHKSEVQGVMLYLRTANEVQQAADAILDRVKMTWPQARIHGLLVQSMANRAGAQELRVVVEQDPVFGPLIMLGDGGMAWRQDQAAVALPPLNMNLARYLVIQAIKSGTIRGRSALRALDIAGLSQFLVQVSNLIVDCPEIKRLDIHPLLVSGNEFTALDVTLELAAFEGDADARLAIRPYPHQLEETVTLKNGQTCLFRPILPEDEPELRRFISQVTKEDLYYRYFSEINEFTHEDLANMTQIDYDREMAFVAVFSHEGHEQILGVTRAISDPDNVDAEFAVLVRSDLKGLGLGRKLLEKLIAYTRDHGLERLNGITMPNNRGMVALARKLGFDVDIQLEDGIVGLTLALNKTRDS
;
A
#
# COMPACT_ATOMS: atom_id res chain seq x y z
N MET A 1 26.20 -0.62 -1.98
CA MET A 1 24.82 -1.06 -2.22
C MET A 1 24.58 -1.03 -3.72
N SER A 2 24.57 -2.16 -4.32
CA SER A 2 24.40 -2.32 -5.76
C SER A 2 22.91 -2.51 -6.06
N GLN A 3 22.23 -1.42 -6.38
CA GLN A 3 21.02 -1.53 -7.16
C GLN A 3 21.51 -1.74 -8.59
N ARG A 4 21.56 -3.00 -9.02
CA ARG A 4 22.17 -3.45 -10.28
C ARG A 4 21.80 -2.53 -11.45
N GLY A 5 22.76 -1.69 -11.88
CA GLY A 5 22.60 -0.81 -13.03
C GLY A 5 21.80 0.46 -12.85
N LEU A 6 20.97 0.65 -11.80
CA LEU A 6 20.18 1.90 -11.61
C LEU A 6 21.05 3.14 -11.44
N GLU A 7 22.20 3.01 -10.79
CA GLU A 7 23.16 4.14 -10.65
C GLU A 7 23.69 4.58 -12.02
N ALA A 8 23.97 3.64 -12.93
CA ALA A 8 24.39 3.95 -14.29
C ALA A 8 23.27 4.59 -15.14
N LEU A 9 21.99 4.30 -14.83
CA LEU A 9 20.83 4.94 -15.45
C LEU A 9 20.62 6.35 -14.92
N LEU A 10 20.55 6.48 -13.57
CA LEU A 10 20.08 7.70 -12.91
C LEU A 10 21.19 8.73 -12.71
N ARG A 11 22.46 8.27 -12.70
CA ARG A 11 23.68 9.09 -12.56
C ARG A 11 24.79 8.67 -13.51
N PRO A 12 24.51 8.57 -14.82
CA PRO A 12 25.50 8.13 -15.78
C PRO A 12 26.68 9.11 -15.82
N LYS A 13 27.89 8.58 -16.04
CA LYS A 13 29.09 9.38 -16.26
C LYS A 13 29.34 9.63 -17.75
N SER A 14 28.75 8.82 -18.63
CA SER A 14 28.85 8.93 -20.09
C SER A 14 27.58 8.42 -20.75
N ILE A 15 27.21 9.02 -21.89
CA ILE A 15 25.96 8.72 -22.58
C ILE A 15 26.22 8.53 -24.08
N ALA A 16 25.72 7.43 -24.67
CA ALA A 16 25.69 7.25 -26.11
C ALA A 16 24.27 7.47 -26.66
N VAL A 17 24.13 8.21 -27.75
CA VAL A 17 22.86 8.43 -28.46
C VAL A 17 22.91 7.67 -29.78
N ILE A 18 22.23 6.50 -29.82
CA ILE A 18 22.21 5.62 -30.99
C ILE A 18 21.10 6.06 -31.95
N GLY A 19 21.45 6.43 -33.13
CA GLY A 19 20.52 7.04 -34.12
C GLY A 19 20.42 8.56 -34.00
N ALA A 20 21.52 9.21 -33.56
CA ALA A 20 21.64 10.66 -33.56
C ALA A 20 21.37 11.24 -34.95
N SER A 21 20.68 12.38 -35.02
CA SER A 21 20.19 12.99 -36.25
C SER A 21 20.40 14.50 -36.25
N VAL A 22 20.56 15.07 -37.44
CA VAL A 22 20.54 16.52 -37.64
C VAL A 22 19.14 17.07 -37.97
N LYS A 23 18.17 16.18 -38.16
CA LYS A 23 16.79 16.54 -38.51
C LYS A 23 15.98 16.90 -37.24
N PRO A 24 15.46 18.14 -37.12
CA PRO A 24 14.83 18.64 -35.88
C PRO A 24 13.60 17.84 -35.41
N ASP A 25 12.89 17.17 -36.32
CA ASP A 25 11.72 16.36 -36.06
C ASP A 25 12.02 14.93 -35.55
N ARG A 26 13.29 14.56 -35.52
CA ARG A 26 13.72 13.22 -35.09
C ARG A 26 14.05 13.15 -33.61
N ALA A 27 13.67 12.06 -32.96
CA ALA A 27 13.98 11.81 -31.54
C ALA A 27 15.48 11.90 -31.24
N GLY A 28 16.34 11.38 -32.14
CA GLY A 28 17.79 11.46 -31.97
C GLY A 28 18.37 12.89 -32.03
N TYR A 29 17.71 13.83 -32.69
CA TYR A 29 18.06 15.25 -32.66
C TYR A 29 17.64 15.90 -31.33
N LEU A 30 16.37 15.69 -30.95
CA LEU A 30 15.82 16.23 -29.71
C LEU A 30 16.62 15.72 -28.50
N MET A 31 16.98 14.45 -28.48
CA MET A 31 17.82 13.82 -27.48
C MET A 31 19.18 14.48 -27.36
N MET A 32 19.88 14.65 -28.48
CA MET A 32 21.19 15.33 -28.52
C MET A 32 21.09 16.77 -28.03
N ARG A 33 20.11 17.54 -28.52
CA ARG A 33 19.88 18.93 -28.10
C ARG A 33 19.61 19.00 -26.59
N ASN A 34 18.73 18.14 -26.07
CA ASN A 34 18.34 18.16 -24.66
C ASN A 34 19.49 17.76 -23.74
N LEU A 35 20.30 16.78 -24.10
CA LEU A 35 21.50 16.39 -23.34
C LEU A 35 22.53 17.52 -23.30
N LEU A 36 22.79 18.19 -24.43
CA LEU A 36 23.77 19.27 -24.50
C LEU A 36 23.28 20.56 -23.82
N SER A 37 21.97 20.86 -23.89
CA SER A 37 21.40 22.05 -23.25
C SER A 37 21.08 21.86 -21.77
N GLY A 38 20.98 20.62 -21.28
CA GLY A 38 20.64 20.29 -19.89
C GLY A 38 21.75 20.56 -18.88
N GLY A 39 23.00 20.74 -19.36
CA GLY A 39 24.17 20.97 -18.50
C GLY A 39 24.82 19.68 -18.00
N PHE A 40 24.63 18.58 -18.71
CA PHE A 40 25.30 17.31 -18.41
C PHE A 40 26.82 17.47 -18.59
N SER A 41 27.58 17.11 -17.56
CA SER A 41 29.03 17.33 -17.53
C SER A 41 29.85 16.20 -18.14
N GLY A 42 29.27 15.04 -18.40
CA GLY A 42 29.93 13.88 -18.98
C GLY A 42 29.97 13.90 -20.51
N PRO A 43 30.76 13.02 -21.15
CA PRO A 43 30.79 12.88 -22.59
C PRO A 43 29.46 12.37 -23.15
N VAL A 44 28.99 13.04 -24.21
CA VAL A 44 27.84 12.62 -25.01
C VAL A 44 28.36 12.12 -26.34
N LEU A 45 28.10 10.86 -26.67
CA LEU A 45 28.65 10.12 -27.79
C LEU A 45 27.56 9.83 -28.84
N PRO A 46 27.39 10.69 -29.87
CA PRO A 46 26.39 10.42 -30.92
C PRO A 46 26.88 9.32 -31.85
N VAL A 47 26.03 8.31 -32.09
CA VAL A 47 26.31 7.18 -32.98
C VAL A 47 25.36 7.23 -34.15
N THR A 48 25.91 7.42 -35.33
CA THR A 48 25.20 7.41 -36.60
C THR A 48 26.15 7.28 -37.77
N PRO A 49 25.87 6.44 -38.78
CA PRO A 49 26.68 6.36 -40.00
C PRO A 49 26.36 7.49 -40.99
N ALA A 50 25.28 8.25 -40.77
CA ALA A 50 24.73 9.20 -41.76
C ALA A 50 25.38 10.58 -41.71
N TYR A 51 25.97 10.98 -40.57
CA TYR A 51 26.46 12.34 -40.34
C TYR A 51 27.85 12.32 -39.71
N LYS A 52 28.71 13.27 -40.01
CA LYS A 52 30.03 13.45 -39.38
C LYS A 52 29.96 14.17 -38.02
N ALA A 53 28.94 14.97 -37.82
CA ALA A 53 28.67 15.67 -36.56
C ALA A 53 27.17 15.89 -36.37
N VAL A 54 26.69 15.88 -35.13
CA VAL A 54 25.33 16.20 -34.71
C VAL A 54 25.38 17.20 -33.57
N CYS A 55 24.66 18.31 -33.67
CA CYS A 55 24.66 19.41 -32.69
C CYS A 55 26.08 19.89 -32.30
N GLY A 56 27.02 19.87 -33.23
CA GLY A 56 28.43 20.28 -33.00
C GLY A 56 29.31 19.19 -32.40
N VAL A 57 28.80 17.99 -32.11
CA VAL A 57 29.58 16.88 -31.58
C VAL A 57 29.90 15.87 -32.67
N MET A 58 31.18 15.44 -32.76
CA MET A 58 31.65 14.46 -33.73
C MET A 58 30.92 13.09 -33.48
N THR A 59 30.55 12.39 -34.55
CA THR A 59 29.81 11.13 -34.48
C THR A 59 30.72 9.91 -34.69
N TRP A 60 30.29 8.78 -34.17
CA TRP A 60 30.82 7.44 -34.43
C TRP A 60 29.87 6.71 -35.37
N PRO A 61 30.40 5.93 -36.36
CA PRO A 61 29.55 5.25 -37.33
C PRO A 61 28.73 4.11 -36.72
N ASP A 62 29.24 3.45 -35.69
CA ASP A 62 28.60 2.32 -34.98
C ASP A 62 29.03 2.24 -33.52
N VAL A 63 28.43 1.32 -32.77
CA VAL A 63 28.70 1.09 -31.34
C VAL A 63 30.12 0.56 -31.12
N ALA A 64 30.64 -0.30 -32.03
CA ALA A 64 31.98 -0.90 -31.91
C ALA A 64 33.08 0.16 -31.92
N SER A 65 32.89 1.23 -32.71
CA SER A 65 33.85 2.33 -32.87
C SER A 65 33.88 3.33 -31.71
N LEU A 66 32.98 3.20 -30.74
CA LEU A 66 33.00 4.06 -29.54
C LEU A 66 34.35 3.94 -28.79
N PRO A 67 34.89 5.06 -28.25
CA PRO A 67 36.19 5.06 -27.60
C PRO A 67 36.24 4.28 -26.28
N PHE A 68 35.11 4.15 -25.60
CA PHE A 68 34.93 3.43 -24.34
C PHE A 68 33.47 2.98 -24.20
N PRO A 69 33.15 2.01 -23.29
CA PRO A 69 31.78 1.63 -23.02
C PRO A 69 31.01 2.79 -22.38
N PRO A 70 29.84 3.17 -22.93
CA PRO A 70 28.99 4.18 -22.27
C PRO A 70 28.30 3.57 -21.07
N ASP A 71 28.08 4.35 -20.01
CA ASP A 71 27.25 3.92 -18.87
C ASP A 71 25.78 3.78 -19.27
N LEU A 72 25.31 4.74 -20.06
CA LEU A 72 23.92 4.78 -20.56
C LEU A 72 23.91 4.90 -22.09
N ALA A 73 23.11 4.10 -22.76
CA ALA A 73 22.81 4.26 -24.17
C ALA A 73 21.32 4.61 -24.37
N VAL A 74 21.03 5.56 -25.29
CA VAL A 74 19.67 5.89 -25.68
C VAL A 74 19.46 5.47 -27.12
N ILE A 75 18.52 4.53 -27.36
CA ILE A 75 18.23 3.97 -28.67
C ILE A 75 17.09 4.74 -29.34
N CYS A 76 17.43 5.54 -30.33
CA CYS A 76 16.52 6.40 -31.11
C CYS A 76 16.33 5.89 -32.55
N THR A 77 16.57 4.61 -32.82
CA THR A 77 16.52 4.01 -34.15
C THR A 77 15.19 3.28 -34.38
N ASN A 78 15.05 2.74 -35.61
CA ASN A 78 13.92 1.87 -35.93
C ASN A 78 13.93 0.63 -35.00
N PRO A 79 12.78 0.24 -34.42
CA PRO A 79 12.66 -0.89 -33.53
C PRO A 79 13.25 -2.22 -34.03
N SER A 80 13.19 -2.48 -35.32
CA SER A 80 13.76 -3.70 -35.94
C SER A 80 15.27 -3.86 -35.69
N ARG A 81 15.97 -2.83 -35.25
CA ARG A 81 17.39 -2.82 -34.96
C ARG A 81 17.72 -3.02 -33.48
N ASN A 82 16.71 -2.97 -32.61
CA ASN A 82 16.93 -2.93 -31.15
C ASN A 82 17.74 -4.13 -30.64
N GLU A 83 17.40 -5.35 -31.06
CA GLU A 83 18.11 -6.55 -30.61
C GLU A 83 19.59 -6.56 -31.04
N ALA A 84 19.87 -6.22 -32.29
CA ALA A 84 21.25 -6.13 -32.79
C ALA A 84 22.04 -5.04 -32.04
N LEU A 85 21.40 -3.89 -31.73
CA LEU A 85 22.05 -2.81 -31.00
C LEU A 85 22.30 -3.17 -29.53
N LEU A 86 21.37 -3.89 -28.88
CA LEU A 86 21.56 -4.39 -27.52
C LEU A 86 22.73 -5.35 -27.44
N ASN A 87 22.88 -6.28 -28.42
CA ASN A 87 24.03 -7.16 -28.48
C ASN A 87 25.34 -6.38 -28.64
N ALA A 88 25.38 -5.41 -29.56
CA ALA A 88 26.59 -4.61 -29.79
C ALA A 88 26.95 -3.74 -28.55
N LEU A 89 25.94 -3.18 -27.86
CA LEU A 89 26.12 -2.45 -26.61
C LEU A 89 26.59 -3.34 -25.46
N GLY A 90 26.06 -4.55 -25.38
CA GLY A 90 26.46 -5.54 -24.37
C GLY A 90 27.90 -6.01 -24.61
N GLU A 91 28.29 -6.31 -25.85
CA GLU A 91 29.69 -6.63 -26.23
C GLU A 91 30.65 -5.49 -25.89
N LYS A 92 30.18 -4.22 -26.04
CA LYS A 92 30.95 -3.04 -25.67
C LYS A 92 31.08 -2.85 -24.17
N GLY A 93 30.21 -3.47 -23.35
CA GLY A 93 30.19 -3.35 -21.88
C GLY A 93 29.27 -2.23 -21.37
N CYS A 94 28.30 -1.77 -22.14
CA CYS A 94 27.27 -0.82 -21.69
C CYS A 94 26.40 -1.48 -20.61
N LYS A 95 26.07 -0.74 -19.56
CA LYS A 95 25.33 -1.25 -18.40
C LYS A 95 23.82 -1.02 -18.47
N THR A 96 23.40 0.08 -19.09
CA THR A 96 21.99 0.47 -19.15
C THR A 96 21.62 1.08 -20.49
N CYS A 97 20.37 0.89 -20.89
CA CYS A 97 19.84 1.57 -22.08
C CYS A 97 18.41 2.06 -21.86
N ILE A 98 18.08 3.13 -22.59
CA ILE A 98 16.72 3.62 -22.76
C ILE A 98 16.26 3.26 -24.17
N ILE A 99 15.13 2.58 -24.29
CA ILE A 99 14.55 2.22 -25.58
C ILE A 99 13.31 3.06 -25.82
N LEU A 100 13.33 3.95 -26.81
CA LEU A 100 12.23 4.88 -27.07
C LEU A 100 11.04 4.21 -27.74
N SER A 101 11.23 3.13 -28.47
CA SER A 101 10.13 2.44 -29.16
C SER A 101 10.46 0.97 -29.42
N SER A 102 9.49 0.09 -29.14
CA SER A 102 9.51 -1.32 -29.57
C SER A 102 8.10 -1.90 -29.57
N PRO A 103 7.74 -2.70 -30.60
CA PRO A 103 6.50 -3.46 -30.60
C PRO A 103 6.52 -4.55 -29.52
N LYS A 104 5.33 -4.91 -28.98
CA LYS A 104 5.20 -5.91 -27.92
C LYS A 104 5.81 -7.29 -28.29
N GLU A 105 5.69 -7.69 -29.54
CA GLU A 105 6.18 -8.98 -30.03
C GLU A 105 7.70 -9.15 -29.93
N GLN A 106 8.44 -8.05 -29.87
CA GLN A 106 9.91 -8.07 -29.78
C GLN A 106 10.41 -8.00 -28.32
N GLN A 107 9.57 -7.65 -27.36
CA GLN A 107 9.99 -7.32 -26.01
C GLN A 107 10.63 -8.50 -25.26
N SER A 108 10.11 -9.72 -25.42
CA SER A 108 10.71 -10.92 -24.81
C SER A 108 12.13 -11.21 -25.30
N ALA A 109 12.39 -10.99 -26.61
CA ALA A 109 13.73 -11.14 -27.17
C ALA A 109 14.69 -10.06 -26.65
N LEU A 110 14.22 -8.83 -26.50
CA LEU A 110 15.01 -7.73 -25.93
C LEU A 110 15.40 -8.01 -24.48
N LEU A 111 14.46 -8.51 -23.67
CA LEU A 111 14.72 -8.87 -22.28
C LEU A 111 15.74 -10.02 -22.17
N ALA A 112 15.59 -11.05 -23.00
CA ALA A 112 16.54 -12.16 -23.05
C ALA A 112 17.96 -11.69 -23.46
N CYS A 113 18.03 -10.75 -24.39
CA CYS A 113 19.30 -10.14 -24.82
C CYS A 113 19.93 -9.31 -23.68
N ALA A 114 19.15 -8.47 -23.02
CA ALA A 114 19.63 -7.66 -21.90
C ALA A 114 20.13 -8.53 -20.74
N ASN A 115 19.40 -9.57 -20.38
CA ASN A 115 19.81 -10.53 -19.34
C ASN A 115 21.14 -11.24 -19.67
N ARG A 116 21.36 -11.61 -20.93
CA ARG A 116 22.63 -12.20 -21.38
C ARG A 116 23.83 -11.31 -21.08
N TRP A 117 23.67 -9.99 -21.27
CA TRP A 117 24.73 -9.00 -21.07
C TRP A 117 24.68 -8.31 -19.72
N GLN A 118 23.78 -8.72 -18.82
CA GLN A 118 23.52 -8.06 -17.53
C GLN A 118 23.26 -6.55 -17.68
N MET A 119 22.63 -6.16 -18.78
CA MET A 119 22.25 -4.80 -19.11
C MET A 119 20.82 -4.53 -18.65
N ARG A 120 20.56 -3.32 -18.16
CA ARG A 120 19.22 -2.92 -17.72
C ARG A 120 18.54 -2.05 -18.79
N ILE A 121 17.23 -2.18 -18.91
CA ILE A 121 16.40 -1.47 -19.90
C ILE A 121 15.38 -0.58 -19.21
N LEU A 122 15.37 0.73 -19.53
CA LEU A 122 14.25 1.64 -19.27
C LEU A 122 13.38 1.72 -20.54
N GLY A 123 12.11 1.44 -20.41
CA GLY A 123 11.18 1.33 -21.56
C GLY A 123 10.87 -0.13 -21.89
N PRO A 124 10.55 -0.44 -23.16
CA PRO A 124 10.42 0.47 -24.30
C PRO A 124 9.23 1.43 -24.21
N ASN A 125 9.03 2.21 -25.29
CA ASN A 125 7.97 3.21 -25.40
C ASN A 125 8.06 4.32 -24.31
N SER A 126 9.28 4.59 -23.86
CA SER A 126 9.62 5.59 -22.88
C SER A 126 9.85 6.97 -23.49
N LEU A 127 9.41 8.04 -22.80
CA LEU A 127 9.81 9.43 -23.11
C LEU A 127 11.29 9.67 -22.82
N GLY A 128 11.87 8.89 -21.91
CA GLY A 128 13.21 9.04 -21.40
C GLY A 128 13.27 9.40 -19.91
N LEU A 129 14.40 9.95 -19.52
CA LEU A 129 14.77 10.28 -18.15
C LEU A 129 15.32 11.71 -18.05
N LEU A 130 14.82 12.44 -17.05
CA LEU A 130 15.37 13.75 -16.69
C LEU A 130 15.80 13.75 -15.22
N ALA A 131 17.05 14.18 -14.96
CA ALA A 131 17.60 14.32 -13.62
C ALA A 131 18.30 15.70 -13.50
N PRO A 132 17.54 16.77 -13.20
CA PRO A 132 18.01 18.15 -13.30
C PRO A 132 19.19 18.47 -12.39
N TRP A 133 19.32 17.80 -11.23
CA TRP A 133 20.46 17.99 -10.34
C TRP A 133 21.79 17.53 -10.91
N GLN A 134 21.74 16.53 -11.83
CA GLN A 134 22.89 16.05 -12.59
C GLN A 134 23.05 16.77 -13.95
N GLY A 135 22.17 17.73 -14.24
CA GLY A 135 22.11 18.35 -15.58
C GLY A 135 21.65 17.38 -16.67
N LEU A 136 21.12 16.23 -16.30
CA LEU A 136 20.72 15.18 -17.24
C LEU A 136 19.32 15.44 -17.80
N ASN A 137 19.23 15.54 -19.13
CA ASN A 137 17.97 15.50 -19.87
C ASN A 137 18.10 14.49 -21.02
N ALA A 138 17.99 13.21 -20.68
CA ALA A 138 17.96 12.09 -21.62
C ALA A 138 16.52 11.79 -22.06
N SER A 139 15.83 12.79 -22.60
CA SER A 139 14.45 12.67 -23.07
C SER A 139 14.26 13.37 -24.42
N PHE A 140 13.21 13.04 -25.11
CA PHE A 140 12.78 13.77 -26.32
C PHE A 140 11.62 14.74 -26.01
N SER A 141 11.42 15.13 -24.77
CA SER A 141 10.46 16.17 -24.39
C SER A 141 10.84 17.54 -24.95
N PRO A 142 9.87 18.30 -25.48
CA PRO A 142 10.11 19.67 -25.89
C PRO A 142 10.16 20.67 -24.71
N VAL A 143 9.70 20.24 -23.52
CA VAL A 143 9.53 21.12 -22.36
C VAL A 143 10.77 21.04 -21.46
N PRO A 144 11.34 22.21 -21.06
CA PRO A 144 12.46 22.24 -20.11
C PRO A 144 11.98 21.82 -18.71
N ILE A 145 12.92 21.38 -17.89
CA ILE A 145 12.66 20.97 -16.50
C ILE A 145 13.48 21.85 -15.51
N ARG A 146 12.85 22.15 -14.37
CA ARG A 146 13.51 22.88 -13.27
C ARG A 146 13.99 21.94 -12.19
N LYS A 147 15.09 22.32 -11.50
CA LYS A 147 15.56 21.64 -10.29
C LYS A 147 14.55 21.80 -9.17
N GLY A 148 14.25 20.71 -8.50
CA GLY A 148 13.35 20.69 -7.34
C GLY A 148 13.46 19.40 -6.55
N LYS A 149 12.45 19.10 -5.76
CA LYS A 149 12.47 17.99 -4.79
C LYS A 149 11.43 16.90 -5.08
N LEU A 150 10.71 16.99 -6.19
CA LEU A 150 9.68 16.03 -6.55
C LEU A 150 10.26 14.99 -7.49
N ALA A 151 10.00 13.71 -7.24
CA ALA A 151 10.22 12.66 -8.22
C ALA A 151 8.89 12.32 -8.90
N PHE A 152 8.89 12.20 -10.21
CA PHE A 152 7.73 11.74 -10.97
C PHE A 152 8.09 10.49 -11.78
N VAL A 153 7.29 9.44 -11.62
CA VAL A 153 7.45 8.17 -12.33
C VAL A 153 6.14 7.84 -13.04
N SER A 154 6.19 7.59 -14.33
CA SER A 154 5.00 7.43 -15.15
C SER A 154 5.15 6.33 -16.19
N GLN A 155 4.10 5.54 -16.38
CA GLN A 155 4.00 4.55 -17.45
C GLN A 155 3.50 5.15 -18.77
N SER A 156 3.08 6.44 -18.79
CA SER A 156 2.58 7.11 -19.98
C SER A 156 3.47 8.26 -20.43
N ALA A 157 3.99 8.20 -21.65
CA ALA A 157 4.74 9.30 -22.25
C ALA A 157 3.87 10.55 -22.49
N ALA A 158 2.60 10.38 -22.86
CA ALA A 158 1.66 11.48 -23.10
C ALA A 158 1.33 12.24 -21.82
N VAL A 159 1.03 11.50 -20.72
CA VAL A 159 0.81 12.09 -19.40
C VAL A 159 2.08 12.78 -18.90
N SER A 160 3.23 12.19 -19.14
CA SER A 160 4.54 12.77 -18.75
C SER A 160 4.75 14.16 -19.40
N ASN A 161 4.51 14.30 -20.69
CA ASN A 161 4.64 15.60 -21.37
C ASN A 161 3.63 16.63 -20.84
N THR A 162 2.39 16.22 -20.56
CA THR A 162 1.36 17.10 -19.98
C THR A 162 1.77 17.58 -18.58
N ILE A 163 2.30 16.70 -17.76
CA ILE A 163 2.76 17.03 -16.41
C ILE A 163 3.96 18.00 -16.46
N LEU A 164 4.91 17.79 -17.38
CA LEU A 164 6.03 18.70 -17.55
C LEU A 164 5.58 20.13 -17.94
N ASP A 165 4.63 20.23 -18.87
CA ASP A 165 4.08 21.52 -19.30
C ASP A 165 3.37 22.25 -18.15
N TRP A 166 2.53 21.56 -17.39
CA TRP A 166 1.86 22.12 -16.21
C TRP A 166 2.81 22.51 -15.11
N ALA A 167 3.83 21.70 -14.85
CA ALA A 167 4.85 21.98 -13.85
C ALA A 167 5.65 23.24 -14.19
N GLN A 168 5.94 23.48 -15.50
CA GLN A 168 6.63 24.66 -15.98
C GLN A 168 5.84 25.94 -15.66
N GLN A 169 4.53 25.93 -15.93
CA GLN A 169 3.65 27.06 -15.64
C GLN A 169 3.55 27.38 -14.15
N ARG A 170 3.62 26.35 -13.31
CA ARG A 170 3.51 26.46 -11.85
C ARG A 170 4.87 26.63 -11.14
N GLU A 171 5.94 26.75 -11.88
CA GLU A 171 7.32 26.87 -11.38
C GLU A 171 7.77 25.68 -10.51
N MET A 172 7.13 24.52 -10.67
CA MET A 172 7.47 23.31 -9.93
C MET A 172 8.71 22.63 -10.51
N GLY A 173 9.62 22.23 -9.63
CA GLY A 173 10.84 21.53 -10.00
C GLY A 173 10.87 20.08 -9.55
N PHE A 174 11.72 19.30 -10.24
CA PHE A 174 11.86 17.87 -9.99
C PHE A 174 13.29 17.50 -9.56
N SER A 175 13.37 16.42 -8.78
CA SER A 175 14.63 15.70 -8.53
C SER A 175 14.89 14.71 -9.66
N TYR A 176 13.89 13.92 -9.99
CA TYR A 176 13.85 12.98 -11.10
C TYR A 176 12.51 13.05 -11.81
N PHE A 177 12.55 12.83 -13.13
CA PHE A 177 11.36 12.66 -13.94
C PHE A 177 11.60 11.48 -14.88
N ILE A 178 10.90 10.37 -14.64
CA ILE A 178 11.19 9.07 -15.24
C ILE A 178 9.95 8.56 -15.96
N ALA A 179 10.06 8.34 -17.26
CA ALA A 179 9.02 7.68 -18.03
C ALA A 179 9.37 6.21 -18.22
N LEU A 180 8.66 5.33 -17.53
CA LEU A 180 8.88 3.87 -17.59
C LEU A 180 8.52 3.26 -18.96
N GLY A 181 7.50 3.82 -19.63
CA GLY A 181 6.91 3.17 -20.81
C GLY A 181 6.26 1.83 -20.42
N ASP A 182 6.61 0.78 -21.17
CA ASP A 182 6.02 -0.56 -20.98
C ASP A 182 6.60 -1.34 -19.79
N SER A 183 7.58 -0.78 -19.06
CA SER A 183 8.21 -1.39 -17.86
C SER A 183 8.73 -2.81 -18.11
N LEU A 184 9.49 -3.00 -19.21
CA LEU A 184 9.93 -4.34 -19.62
C LEU A 184 10.91 -4.99 -18.63
N ASP A 185 11.80 -4.20 -18.04
CA ASP A 185 12.83 -4.64 -17.09
C ASP A 185 12.83 -3.77 -15.83
N ILE A 186 13.17 -2.48 -15.96
CA ILE A 186 13.11 -1.55 -14.82
C ILE A 186 11.65 -1.17 -14.59
N ASP A 187 11.17 -1.44 -13.37
CA ASP A 187 9.80 -1.16 -12.99
C ASP A 187 9.72 -0.20 -11.79
N VAL A 188 8.49 0.16 -11.42
CA VAL A 188 8.17 1.15 -10.40
C VAL A 188 8.72 0.78 -9.01
N ASP A 189 8.76 -0.50 -8.66
CA ASP A 189 9.24 -0.98 -7.36
C ASP A 189 10.73 -0.67 -7.13
N GLU A 190 11.58 -0.90 -8.12
CA GLU A 190 13.01 -0.58 -8.04
C GLU A 190 13.26 0.92 -7.92
N LEU A 191 12.50 1.72 -8.68
CA LEU A 191 12.59 3.18 -8.62
C LEU A 191 12.10 3.72 -7.28
N LEU A 192 11.06 3.14 -6.67
CA LEU A 192 10.60 3.51 -5.34
C LEU A 192 11.70 3.29 -4.29
N ASP A 193 12.40 2.16 -4.33
CA ASP A 193 13.49 1.87 -3.42
C ASP A 193 14.67 2.86 -3.56
N TYR A 194 15.00 3.23 -4.79
CA TYR A 194 16.04 4.23 -5.04
C TYR A 194 15.62 5.63 -4.57
N LEU A 195 14.44 6.08 -5.00
CA LEU A 195 13.93 7.43 -4.71
C LEU A 195 13.63 7.64 -3.22
N ALA A 196 13.25 6.59 -2.50
CA ALA A 196 13.03 6.65 -1.06
C ALA A 196 14.30 7.07 -0.29
N ARG A 197 15.47 6.69 -0.80
CA ARG A 197 16.79 6.99 -0.19
C ARG A 197 17.45 8.25 -0.75
N ASP A 198 17.00 8.75 -1.90
CA ASP A 198 17.59 9.93 -2.52
C ASP A 198 17.35 11.19 -1.70
N SER A 199 18.42 11.88 -1.30
CA SER A 199 18.35 13.08 -0.46
C SER A 199 17.76 14.32 -1.16
N LYS A 200 17.72 14.31 -2.49
CA LYS A 200 17.14 15.41 -3.28
C LYS A 200 15.63 15.26 -3.49
N THR A 201 15.08 14.08 -3.24
CA THR A 201 13.66 13.78 -3.37
C THR A 201 12.94 13.93 -2.04
N SER A 202 11.90 14.75 -1.97
CA SER A 202 11.05 14.93 -0.78
C SER A 202 9.69 14.26 -0.90
N ALA A 203 9.17 14.05 -2.10
CA ALA A 203 7.92 13.35 -2.38
C ALA A 203 8.00 12.65 -3.74
N ILE A 204 7.24 11.57 -3.88
CA ILE A 204 7.20 10.74 -5.09
C ILE A 204 5.79 10.76 -5.65
N LEU A 205 5.67 11.02 -6.95
CA LEU A 205 4.42 11.04 -7.70
C LEU A 205 4.43 9.88 -8.70
N LEU A 206 3.39 9.06 -8.69
CA LEU A 206 3.24 7.92 -9.57
C LEU A 206 2.02 8.07 -10.48
N TYR A 207 2.21 7.78 -11.75
CA TYR A 207 1.12 7.51 -12.68
C TYR A 207 1.21 6.06 -13.17
N LEU A 208 0.23 5.24 -12.80
CA LEU A 208 0.24 3.80 -13.02
C LEU A 208 -0.95 3.36 -13.87
N GLU A 209 -0.70 2.44 -14.80
CA GLU A 209 -1.68 1.76 -15.65
C GLU A 209 -1.81 0.28 -15.28
N GLN A 210 -0.69 -0.38 -15.00
CA GLN A 210 -0.62 -1.80 -14.65
C GLN A 210 0.58 -2.07 -13.73
N LEU A 211 0.62 -3.27 -13.15
CA LEU A 211 1.77 -3.78 -12.40
C LEU A 211 2.22 -5.10 -13.00
N SER A 212 3.51 -5.29 -13.08
CA SER A 212 4.12 -6.58 -13.46
C SER A 212 4.15 -7.55 -12.27
N ASP A 213 4.39 -7.02 -11.07
CA ASP A 213 4.45 -7.78 -9.81
C ASP A 213 3.87 -6.93 -8.66
N ALA A 214 2.64 -7.28 -8.27
CA ALA A 214 1.93 -6.56 -7.20
C ALA A 214 2.62 -6.69 -5.84
N ARG A 215 3.24 -7.84 -5.55
CA ARG A 215 3.92 -8.10 -4.30
C ARG A 215 5.17 -7.22 -4.16
N ARG A 216 6.01 -7.20 -5.19
CA ARG A 216 7.20 -6.33 -5.22
C ARG A 216 6.81 -4.85 -5.11
N PHE A 217 5.76 -4.45 -5.82
CA PHE A 217 5.24 -3.08 -5.73
C PHE A 217 4.78 -2.73 -4.32
N VAL A 218 3.91 -3.54 -3.69
CA VAL A 218 3.40 -3.27 -2.33
C VAL A 218 4.54 -3.24 -1.32
N SER A 219 5.50 -4.16 -1.41
CA SER A 219 6.68 -4.22 -0.56
C SER A 219 7.55 -2.95 -0.69
N ALA A 220 7.92 -2.56 -1.93
CA ALA A 220 8.71 -1.36 -2.19
C ALA A 220 7.99 -0.08 -1.77
N ALA A 221 6.70 0.02 -2.11
CA ALA A 221 5.86 1.16 -1.78
C ALA A 221 5.70 1.33 -0.26
N ARG A 222 5.49 0.24 0.48
CA ARG A 222 5.41 0.22 1.93
C ARG A 222 6.73 0.68 2.59
N SER A 223 7.85 0.22 2.08
CA SER A 223 9.18 0.65 2.54
C SER A 223 9.42 2.13 2.26
N ALA A 224 9.11 2.59 1.06
CA ALA A 224 9.34 3.97 0.63
C ALA A 224 8.41 4.97 1.35
N SER A 225 7.14 4.61 1.57
CA SER A 225 6.12 5.48 2.20
C SER A 225 6.40 5.80 3.67
N ARG A 226 7.21 4.99 4.35
CA ARG A 226 7.69 5.28 5.70
C ARG A 226 8.63 6.47 5.75
N ASN A 227 9.32 6.76 4.65
CA ASN A 227 10.32 7.81 4.55
C ASN A 227 9.80 9.06 3.85
N LYS A 228 8.92 8.90 2.85
CA LYS A 228 8.47 10.00 1.99
C LYS A 228 7.01 9.84 1.59
N PRO A 229 6.27 10.95 1.43
CA PRO A 229 4.94 10.92 0.85
C PRO A 229 4.98 10.38 -0.59
N ILE A 230 4.09 9.45 -0.89
CA ILE A 230 3.91 8.88 -2.22
C ILE A 230 2.46 9.06 -2.64
N LEU A 231 2.24 9.72 -3.77
CA LEU A 231 0.93 9.98 -4.35
C LEU A 231 0.77 9.17 -5.63
N VAL A 232 -0.40 8.59 -5.83
CA VAL A 232 -0.66 7.68 -6.96
C VAL A 232 -1.91 8.11 -7.71
N ILE A 233 -1.78 8.30 -9.01
CA ILE A 233 -2.91 8.23 -9.96
C ILE A 233 -2.92 6.84 -10.58
N LYS A 234 -4.06 6.16 -10.52
CA LYS A 234 -4.31 4.90 -11.21
C LYS A 234 -5.34 5.12 -12.31
N SER A 235 -4.93 4.92 -13.54
CA SER A 235 -5.82 4.91 -14.71
C SER A 235 -6.38 3.51 -14.99
N GLY A 236 -7.36 3.39 -15.89
CA GLY A 236 -8.01 2.11 -16.19
C GLY A 236 -8.99 1.66 -15.11
N ARG A 237 -9.72 2.58 -14.46
CA ARG A 237 -10.71 2.28 -13.43
C ARG A 237 -11.98 1.63 -14.01
N SER A 238 -12.45 2.14 -15.12
CA SER A 238 -13.63 1.59 -15.80
C SER A 238 -13.26 0.44 -16.76
N PRO A 239 -14.18 -0.48 -17.06
CA PRO A 239 -13.93 -1.55 -18.01
C PRO A 239 -13.48 -1.03 -19.38
N SER A 240 -14.09 0.05 -19.89
CA SER A 240 -13.72 0.66 -21.19
C SER A 240 -12.31 1.25 -21.16
N ALA A 241 -11.90 1.87 -20.05
CA ALA A 241 -10.55 2.40 -19.90
C ALA A 241 -9.51 1.27 -19.83
N ARG A 242 -9.82 0.16 -19.14
CA ARG A 242 -8.97 -1.04 -19.10
C ARG A 242 -8.77 -1.64 -20.49
N GLN A 243 -9.86 -1.75 -21.25
CA GLN A 243 -9.80 -2.23 -22.64
C GLN A 243 -8.93 -1.33 -23.51
N LEU A 244 -9.07 0.00 -23.39
CA LEU A 244 -8.24 0.97 -24.13
C LEU A 244 -6.75 0.84 -23.84
N LEU A 245 -6.40 0.59 -22.59
CA LEU A 245 -5.01 0.45 -22.14
C LEU A 245 -4.44 -0.96 -22.41
N ASN A 246 -5.26 -1.92 -22.85
CA ASN A 246 -4.91 -3.34 -22.96
C ASN A 246 -4.23 -3.87 -21.69
N ALA A 247 -4.71 -3.43 -20.51
CA ALA A 247 -4.11 -3.71 -19.23
C ALA A 247 -4.99 -4.69 -18.43
N GLU A 248 -4.38 -5.77 -17.94
CA GLU A 248 -4.93 -6.55 -16.84
C GLU A 248 -4.71 -5.77 -15.55
N SER A 249 -5.68 -4.97 -15.17
CA SER A 249 -5.51 -4.05 -14.05
C SER A 249 -6.26 -4.47 -12.78
N GLY A 250 -6.90 -5.63 -12.76
CA GLY A 250 -7.69 -6.11 -11.63
C GLY A 250 -8.89 -5.23 -11.28
N LEU A 251 -9.46 -5.45 -10.11
CA LEU A 251 -10.54 -4.62 -9.56
C LEU A 251 -10.00 -3.29 -9.04
N ASP A 252 -10.72 -2.20 -9.31
CA ASP A 252 -10.32 -0.86 -8.82
C ASP A 252 -10.25 -0.80 -7.28
N GLY A 253 -11.15 -1.48 -6.59
CA GLY A 253 -11.12 -1.62 -5.13
C GLY A 253 -9.90 -2.37 -4.59
N ALA A 254 -9.33 -3.30 -5.37
CA ALA A 254 -8.08 -3.98 -4.99
C ALA A 254 -6.89 -3.02 -5.05
N TRP A 255 -6.86 -2.12 -6.03
CA TRP A 255 -5.87 -1.03 -6.09
C TRP A 255 -5.97 -0.10 -4.90
N ASP A 256 -7.20 0.30 -4.49
CA ASP A 256 -7.40 1.10 -3.28
C ASP A 256 -6.88 0.38 -2.04
N ALA A 257 -7.18 -0.91 -1.90
CA ALA A 257 -6.70 -1.72 -0.79
C ALA A 257 -5.17 -1.81 -0.77
N ALA A 258 -4.53 -2.03 -1.92
CA ALA A 258 -3.07 -2.10 -2.05
C ALA A 258 -2.39 -0.76 -1.72
N ILE A 259 -2.91 0.34 -2.26
CA ILE A 259 -2.40 1.69 -2.02
C ILE A 259 -2.49 2.07 -0.55
N GLN A 260 -3.65 1.82 0.08
CA GLN A 260 -3.85 2.06 1.51
C GLN A 260 -2.94 1.18 2.36
N ARG A 261 -2.85 -0.12 2.03
CA ARG A 261 -2.00 -1.08 2.73
C ARG A 261 -0.52 -0.71 2.68
N ALA A 262 -0.08 -0.10 1.59
CA ALA A 262 1.28 0.42 1.42
C ALA A 262 1.50 1.81 2.02
N GLY A 263 0.48 2.46 2.56
CA GLY A 263 0.56 3.79 3.18
C GLY A 263 0.67 4.94 2.19
N LEU A 264 0.29 4.73 0.93
CA LEU A 264 0.29 5.73 -0.12
C LEU A 264 -1.01 6.54 -0.10
N LEU A 265 -1.01 7.66 -0.83
CA LEU A 265 -2.20 8.45 -1.06
C LEU A 265 -2.65 8.31 -2.52
N ARG A 266 -3.87 7.81 -2.74
CA ARG A 266 -4.50 7.82 -4.06
C ARG A 266 -5.16 9.17 -4.31
N VAL A 267 -4.90 9.76 -5.48
CA VAL A 267 -5.60 10.95 -5.97
C VAL A 267 -6.37 10.61 -7.24
N GLN A 268 -7.46 11.36 -7.49
CA GLN A 268 -8.43 10.97 -8.52
C GLN A 268 -8.04 11.47 -9.91
N ASP A 269 -7.39 12.63 -9.98
CA ASP A 269 -7.00 13.25 -11.23
C ASP A 269 -5.67 14.02 -11.10
N THR A 270 -5.20 14.52 -12.23
CA THR A 270 -3.93 15.24 -12.31
C THR A 270 -3.96 16.60 -11.62
N HIS A 271 -5.12 17.24 -11.48
CA HIS A 271 -5.25 18.49 -10.73
C HIS A 271 -5.10 18.25 -9.23
N GLU A 272 -5.75 17.21 -8.70
CA GLU A 272 -5.60 16.77 -7.33
C GLU A 272 -4.15 16.37 -7.03
N LEU A 273 -3.43 15.74 -7.97
CA LEU A 273 -2.04 15.35 -7.79
C LEU A 273 -1.16 16.53 -7.40
N PHE A 274 -1.25 17.62 -8.15
CA PHE A 274 -0.46 18.82 -7.86
C PHE A 274 -0.88 19.51 -6.57
N SER A 275 -2.18 19.62 -6.33
CA SER A 275 -2.69 20.23 -5.10
C SER A 275 -2.29 19.42 -3.86
N ALA A 276 -2.36 18.09 -3.94
CA ALA A 276 -1.97 17.22 -2.84
C ALA A 276 -0.45 17.26 -2.58
N VAL A 277 0.37 17.29 -3.63
CA VAL A 277 1.84 17.35 -3.44
C VAL A 277 2.28 18.70 -2.90
N GLU A 278 1.70 19.79 -3.36
CA GLU A 278 1.97 21.12 -2.81
C GLU A 278 1.62 21.16 -1.34
N THR A 279 0.45 20.62 -0.97
CA THR A 279 -0.01 20.53 0.40
C THR A 279 0.95 19.69 1.26
N LEU A 280 1.25 18.45 0.86
CA LEU A 280 2.04 17.52 1.66
C LEU A 280 3.53 17.89 1.74
N SER A 281 4.08 18.59 0.72
CA SER A 281 5.49 18.98 0.72
C SER A 281 5.78 20.19 1.61
N HIS A 282 4.78 21.04 1.87
CA HIS A 282 4.95 22.27 2.65
C HIS A 282 4.34 22.18 4.05
N MET A 283 3.44 21.23 4.30
CA MET A 283 2.71 21.14 5.55
C MET A 283 3.27 20.09 6.50
N ARG A 284 3.14 20.40 7.79
CA ARG A 284 3.42 19.43 8.86
C ARG A 284 2.31 18.37 8.90
N PRO A 285 2.62 17.13 9.34
CA PRO A 285 1.62 16.11 9.55
C PRO A 285 0.51 16.60 10.47
N LEU A 286 -0.75 16.32 10.11
CA LEU A 286 -1.91 16.65 10.92
C LEU A 286 -1.87 15.93 12.27
N ARG A 287 -2.22 16.63 13.35
CA ARG A 287 -2.37 16.02 14.69
C ARG A 287 -3.71 15.30 14.85
N GLY A 288 -4.74 15.74 14.13
CA GLY A 288 -6.09 15.17 14.14
C GLY A 288 -6.81 15.47 12.82
N GLU A 289 -8.14 15.39 12.81
CA GLU A 289 -8.97 15.47 11.61
C GLU A 289 -10.05 16.56 11.68
N ARG A 290 -9.96 17.47 12.68
CA ARG A 290 -10.99 18.50 12.96
C ARG A 290 -10.65 19.78 12.22
N LEU A 291 -11.54 20.22 11.30
CA LEU A 291 -11.38 21.42 10.49
C LEU A 291 -12.15 22.60 11.10
N MET A 292 -11.49 23.72 11.30
CA MET A 292 -12.10 25.02 11.58
C MET A 292 -12.14 25.86 10.30
N ILE A 293 -13.30 26.44 9.98
CA ILE A 293 -13.51 27.24 8.77
C ILE A 293 -13.88 28.68 9.19
N VAL A 294 -13.17 29.66 8.65
CA VAL A 294 -13.44 31.11 8.78
C VAL A 294 -13.65 31.68 7.38
N SER A 295 -14.74 32.41 7.17
CA SER A 295 -15.08 32.98 5.86
C SER A 295 -15.68 34.36 6.00
N ASN A 296 -15.45 35.25 5.03
CA ASN A 296 -16.19 36.51 4.91
C ASN A 296 -17.48 36.38 4.04
N GLY A 297 -18.11 35.23 4.10
CA GLY A 297 -19.36 34.96 3.41
C GLY A 297 -19.87 33.55 3.67
N ALA A 298 -21.16 33.41 3.87
CA ALA A 298 -21.81 32.15 4.17
C ALA A 298 -21.78 31.18 2.96
N ALA A 299 -21.93 31.69 1.72
CA ALA A 299 -22.01 30.85 0.54
C ALA A 299 -20.70 30.10 0.24
N PRO A 300 -19.50 30.72 0.25
CA PRO A 300 -18.25 30.00 0.10
C PRO A 300 -18.01 28.98 1.23
N ALA A 301 -18.42 29.30 2.45
CA ALA A 301 -18.35 28.36 3.57
C ALA A 301 -19.29 27.15 3.36
N ALA A 302 -20.50 27.37 2.77
CA ALA A 302 -21.40 26.27 2.45
C ALA A 302 -20.82 25.31 1.40
N LEU A 303 -20.18 25.84 0.35
CA LEU A 303 -19.48 25.01 -0.64
C LEU A 303 -18.38 24.15 0.00
N ALA A 304 -17.63 24.74 0.94
CA ALA A 304 -16.63 23.98 1.70
C ALA A 304 -17.27 22.88 2.58
N LEU A 305 -18.42 23.17 3.19
CA LEU A 305 -19.14 22.18 4.00
C LEU A 305 -19.69 21.03 3.17
N ASP A 306 -20.25 21.32 1.99
CA ASP A 306 -20.77 20.30 1.09
C ASP A 306 -19.67 19.33 0.68
N GLU A 307 -18.49 19.83 0.28
CA GLU A 307 -17.34 18.99 -0.04
C GLU A 307 -16.82 18.20 1.16
N LEU A 308 -16.78 18.84 2.35
CA LEU A 308 -16.37 18.16 3.58
C LEU A 308 -17.30 17.01 3.93
N TRP A 309 -18.61 17.23 3.75
CA TRP A 309 -19.63 16.20 3.98
C TRP A 309 -19.53 15.06 2.96
N LEU A 310 -19.36 15.36 1.67
CA LEU A 310 -19.18 14.36 0.61
C LEU A 310 -17.97 13.45 0.88
N ARG A 311 -16.90 14.01 1.46
CA ARG A 311 -15.68 13.27 1.78
C ARG A 311 -15.65 12.72 3.21
N ASN A 312 -16.75 12.75 3.94
CA ASN A 312 -16.85 12.28 5.33
C ASN A 312 -15.80 12.93 6.26
N GLY A 313 -15.54 14.22 6.05
CA GLY A 313 -14.65 15.00 6.92
C GLY A 313 -15.32 15.45 8.21
N LYS A 314 -14.55 16.01 9.14
CA LYS A 314 -15.02 16.41 10.46
C LYS A 314 -14.82 17.90 10.71
N LEU A 315 -15.88 18.58 11.11
CA LEU A 315 -15.78 19.93 11.66
C LEU A 315 -15.27 19.90 13.11
N ALA A 316 -14.53 20.94 13.49
CA ALA A 316 -14.17 21.20 14.86
C ALA A 316 -15.36 21.77 15.65
N ASN A 317 -15.53 21.32 16.90
CA ASN A 317 -16.43 21.93 17.86
C ASN A 317 -15.59 22.85 18.75
N LEU A 318 -15.99 24.11 18.83
CA LEU A 318 -15.32 25.12 19.66
C LEU A 318 -15.80 25.05 21.12
N GLY A 319 -14.88 25.25 22.05
CA GLY A 319 -15.22 25.42 23.49
C GLY A 319 -15.97 26.72 23.79
N GLU A 320 -16.73 26.72 24.85
CA GLU A 320 -17.59 27.85 25.25
C GLU A 320 -16.80 29.15 25.51
N ASP A 321 -15.58 29.06 26.01
CA ASP A 321 -14.68 30.21 26.22
C ASP A 321 -14.25 30.84 24.89
N ILE A 322 -13.93 30.05 23.87
CA ILE A 322 -13.60 30.55 22.55
C ILE A 322 -14.83 31.16 21.87
N ILE A 323 -15.98 30.48 21.95
CA ILE A 323 -17.25 31.02 21.42
C ILE A 323 -17.58 32.37 22.05
N SER A 324 -17.43 32.51 23.37
CA SER A 324 -17.70 33.78 24.10
C SER A 324 -16.77 34.91 23.67
N ARG A 325 -15.48 34.61 23.44
CA ARG A 325 -14.49 35.59 22.94
C ARG A 325 -14.78 35.97 21.49
N LEU A 326 -15.13 35.01 20.63
CA LEU A 326 -15.50 35.25 19.24
C LEU A 326 -16.77 36.11 19.13
N ALA A 327 -17.77 35.90 20.00
CA ALA A 327 -18.99 36.70 20.03
C ALA A 327 -18.74 38.19 20.25
N GLY A 328 -17.62 38.57 20.86
CA GLY A 328 -17.17 39.95 20.99
C GLY A 328 -16.57 40.59 19.75
N VAL A 329 -16.25 39.81 18.73
CA VAL A 329 -15.57 40.24 17.47
C VAL A 329 -16.50 40.16 16.27
N VAL A 330 -17.38 39.15 16.23
CA VAL A 330 -18.31 38.96 15.12
C VAL A 330 -19.48 39.95 15.21
N PRO A 331 -20.09 40.29 14.04
CA PRO A 331 -21.25 41.19 14.04
C PRO A 331 -22.42 40.63 14.83
N ALA A 332 -23.24 41.54 15.38
CA ALA A 332 -24.45 41.16 16.11
C ALA A 332 -25.38 40.29 15.23
N GLY A 333 -25.83 39.17 15.82
CA GLY A 333 -26.70 38.21 15.14
C GLY A 333 -25.93 37.15 14.32
N VAL A 334 -24.60 37.18 14.33
CA VAL A 334 -23.77 36.06 13.79
C VAL A 334 -23.58 35.06 14.90
N ASN A 335 -23.78 33.76 14.58
CA ASN A 335 -23.45 32.69 15.49
C ASN A 335 -21.93 32.47 15.49
N ALA A 336 -21.31 32.58 16.68
CA ALA A 336 -19.88 32.31 16.88
C ALA A 336 -19.63 30.81 16.90
N ALA A 337 -19.94 30.13 15.80
CA ALA A 337 -19.78 28.68 15.63
C ALA A 337 -18.86 28.34 14.43
N ASN A 338 -18.62 27.08 14.19
CA ASN A 338 -17.89 26.60 13.02
C ASN A 338 -18.90 26.06 11.97
N PRO A 339 -18.91 26.57 10.72
CA PRO A 339 -18.08 27.66 10.17
C PRO A 339 -18.36 29.01 10.77
N LEU A 340 -17.34 29.85 10.88
CA LEU A 340 -17.47 31.21 11.37
C LEU A 340 -17.61 32.19 10.18
N ASP A 341 -18.78 32.79 10.05
CA ASP A 341 -19.08 33.77 9.02
C ASP A 341 -18.79 35.21 9.55
N LEU A 342 -17.74 35.81 9.01
CA LEU A 342 -17.36 37.20 9.35
C LEU A 342 -18.17 38.27 8.62
N ARG A 343 -19.08 37.88 7.74
CA ARG A 343 -19.87 38.70 6.82
C ARG A 343 -19.03 39.34 5.70
N ASP A 344 -19.70 39.78 4.64
CA ASP A 344 -19.11 40.41 3.44
C ASP A 344 -18.50 41.81 3.71
N ASP A 345 -18.89 42.44 4.83
CA ASP A 345 -18.32 43.69 5.32
C ASP A 345 -17.11 43.50 6.24
N ALA A 346 -16.59 42.26 6.38
CA ALA A 346 -15.46 41.96 7.23
C ALA A 346 -14.23 42.76 6.83
N THR A 347 -13.67 43.51 7.78
CA THR A 347 -12.40 44.23 7.59
C THR A 347 -11.20 43.30 7.83
N THR A 348 -10.04 43.70 7.34
CA THR A 348 -8.77 43.01 7.67
C THR A 348 -8.60 42.87 9.18
N GLN A 349 -8.92 43.89 9.96
CA GLN A 349 -8.80 43.88 11.40
C GLN A 349 -9.72 42.82 12.06
N ARG A 350 -10.95 42.62 11.53
CA ARG A 350 -11.85 41.56 12.02
C ARG A 350 -11.28 40.18 11.79
N TYR A 351 -10.64 39.92 10.66
CA TYR A 351 -9.90 38.69 10.43
C TYR A 351 -8.81 38.48 11.47
N ILE A 352 -7.98 39.52 11.71
CA ILE A 352 -6.85 39.42 12.63
C ILE A 352 -7.35 39.13 14.07
N GLN A 353 -8.33 39.85 14.56
CA GLN A 353 -8.90 39.65 15.90
C GLN A 353 -9.49 38.23 16.04
N THR A 354 -10.21 37.76 15.03
CA THR A 354 -10.76 36.41 14.99
C THR A 354 -9.62 35.35 15.04
N LEU A 355 -8.63 35.52 14.22
CA LEU A 355 -7.51 34.57 14.14
C LEU A 355 -6.65 34.56 15.40
N GLU A 356 -6.44 35.70 16.06
CA GLU A 356 -5.75 35.76 17.36
C GLU A 356 -6.49 34.92 18.42
N ILE A 357 -7.82 34.99 18.47
CA ILE A 357 -8.61 34.15 19.37
C ILE A 357 -8.51 32.67 19.03
N LEU A 358 -8.63 32.32 17.74
CA LEU A 358 -8.57 30.92 17.29
C LEU A 358 -7.17 30.32 17.48
N LEU A 359 -6.12 31.09 17.27
CA LEU A 359 -4.75 30.61 17.49
C LEU A 359 -4.47 30.24 18.95
N ASP A 360 -5.19 30.75 19.91
CA ASP A 360 -5.12 30.36 21.33
C ASP A 360 -5.82 29.02 21.62
N SER A 361 -6.74 28.58 20.73
CA SER A 361 -7.53 27.36 20.90
C SER A 361 -6.81 26.10 20.47
N GLN A 362 -7.12 24.96 21.10
CA GLN A 362 -6.71 23.61 20.70
C GLN A 362 -7.88 22.76 20.18
N ASP A 363 -9.02 23.37 19.90
CA ASP A 363 -10.23 22.64 19.54
C ASP A 363 -10.21 22.09 18.11
N PHE A 364 -9.31 22.56 17.28
CA PHE A 364 -9.16 22.14 15.88
C PHE A 364 -7.72 21.69 15.56
N ASP A 365 -7.61 20.94 14.48
CA ASP A 365 -6.34 20.38 13.98
C ASP A 365 -5.84 21.08 12.72
N ALA A 366 -6.77 21.70 11.97
CA ALA A 366 -6.49 22.53 10.81
C ALA A 366 -7.43 23.73 10.78
N LEU A 367 -6.93 24.85 10.27
CA LEU A 367 -7.67 26.10 10.10
C LEU A 367 -7.74 26.43 8.61
N MET A 368 -8.96 26.60 8.09
CA MET A 368 -9.21 27.06 6.73
C MET A 368 -9.73 28.50 6.75
N ILE A 369 -9.06 29.38 6.03
CA ILE A 369 -9.49 30.76 5.86
C ILE A 369 -9.96 30.96 4.43
N ILE A 370 -11.21 31.38 4.28
CA ILE A 370 -11.82 31.73 3.00
C ILE A 370 -11.94 33.25 2.91
N HIS A 371 -11.44 33.79 1.81
CA HIS A 371 -11.58 35.21 1.49
C HIS A 371 -12.24 35.39 0.10
N SER A 372 -13.42 35.95 0.09
CA SER A 372 -14.06 36.44 -1.13
C SER A 372 -13.72 37.92 -1.37
N PRO A 373 -13.48 38.35 -2.62
CA PRO A 373 -13.14 39.75 -2.91
C PRO A 373 -14.14 40.73 -2.30
N SER A 374 -13.66 41.67 -1.50
CA SER A 374 -14.45 42.67 -0.81
C SER A 374 -13.71 44.01 -0.78
N ALA A 375 -14.46 45.12 -0.90
CA ALA A 375 -13.88 46.44 -0.75
C ALA A 375 -13.49 46.77 0.69
N ALA A 376 -14.14 46.13 1.68
CA ALA A 376 -13.85 46.29 3.10
C ALA A 376 -12.55 45.64 3.57
N ALA A 377 -12.11 44.56 2.83
CA ALA A 377 -10.89 43.87 3.12
C ALA A 377 -10.17 43.51 1.80
N PRO A 378 -9.33 44.38 1.28
CA PRO A 378 -8.53 44.07 0.09
C PRO A 378 -7.74 42.77 0.31
N GLY A 379 -7.82 41.86 -0.67
CA GLY A 379 -7.26 40.50 -0.53
C GLY A 379 -5.77 40.47 -0.21
N SER A 380 -4.98 41.36 -0.85
CA SER A 380 -3.52 41.48 -0.62
C SER A 380 -3.23 42.06 0.77
N GLU A 381 -3.97 43.05 1.25
CA GLU A 381 -3.78 43.61 2.58
C GLU A 381 -4.08 42.57 3.66
N SER A 382 -5.22 41.87 3.52
CA SER A 382 -5.59 40.80 4.45
C SER A 382 -4.57 39.68 4.48
N ALA A 383 -4.05 39.24 3.32
CA ALA A 383 -3.03 38.22 3.23
C ALA A 383 -1.74 38.63 3.98
N ARG A 384 -1.26 39.85 3.75
CA ARG A 384 -0.07 40.38 4.45
C ARG A 384 -0.26 40.40 5.95
N ALA A 385 -1.38 40.94 6.42
CA ALA A 385 -1.69 41.03 7.84
C ALA A 385 -1.77 39.64 8.51
N ILE A 386 -2.34 38.63 7.81
CA ILE A 386 -2.40 37.25 8.30
C ILE A 386 -0.99 36.65 8.38
N ILE A 387 -0.15 36.84 7.37
CA ILE A 387 1.23 36.36 7.37
C ILE A 387 2.01 36.97 8.54
N GLU A 388 1.88 38.27 8.77
CA GLU A 388 2.50 38.99 9.89
C GLU A 388 2.00 38.48 11.24
N LEU A 389 0.68 38.22 11.38
CA LEU A 389 0.10 37.61 12.57
C LEU A 389 0.73 36.26 12.87
N LEU A 390 0.79 35.38 11.88
CA LEU A 390 1.34 34.03 12.05
C LEU A 390 2.83 34.05 12.42
N ALA A 391 3.59 35.03 11.90
CA ALA A 391 5.00 35.19 12.20
C ALA A 391 5.24 35.63 13.67
N ARG A 392 4.35 36.47 14.22
CA ARG A 392 4.48 37.00 15.58
C ARG A 392 3.83 36.14 16.66
N HIS A 393 2.76 35.36 16.29
CA HIS A 393 2.03 34.59 17.28
C HIS A 393 2.78 33.30 17.67
N PRO A 394 2.90 32.95 18.97
CA PRO A 394 3.66 31.76 19.42
C PRO A 394 3.21 30.46 18.75
N ARG A 395 1.92 30.30 18.48
CA ARG A 395 1.36 29.12 17.82
C ARG A 395 1.26 29.24 16.30
N GLY A 396 1.50 30.40 15.72
CA GLY A 396 1.36 30.63 14.29
C GLY A 396 2.19 29.67 13.42
N ARG A 397 3.40 29.30 13.91
CA ARG A 397 4.26 28.32 13.24
C ARG A 397 3.81 26.87 13.39
N TYR A 398 2.87 26.56 14.29
CA TYR A 398 2.45 25.20 14.62
C TYR A 398 1.04 24.85 14.13
N VAL A 399 0.26 25.85 13.72
CA VAL A 399 -1.06 25.64 13.17
C VAL A 399 -0.97 25.15 11.72
N THR A 400 -1.77 24.17 11.38
CA THR A 400 -1.97 23.75 9.99
C THR A 400 -2.97 24.71 9.36
N LEU A 401 -2.51 25.61 8.51
CA LEU A 401 -3.31 26.62 7.85
C LEU A 401 -3.47 26.33 6.37
N LEU A 402 -4.71 26.37 5.88
CA LEU A 402 -5.05 26.33 4.47
C LEU A 402 -5.77 27.63 4.11
N THR A 403 -5.34 28.31 3.07
CA THR A 403 -5.95 29.56 2.64
C THR A 403 -6.69 29.40 1.33
N ASN A 404 -7.87 29.96 1.25
CA ASN A 404 -8.68 30.04 0.03
C ASN A 404 -8.95 31.50 -0.31
N TRP A 405 -8.24 32.04 -1.29
CA TRP A 405 -8.51 33.36 -1.84
C TRP A 405 -9.29 33.21 -3.13
N CYS A 406 -10.60 33.38 -3.04
CA CYS A 406 -11.55 33.26 -4.15
C CYS A 406 -11.29 34.29 -5.26
N GLY A 407 -11.65 33.92 -6.47
CA GLY A 407 -11.43 34.75 -7.65
C GLY A 407 -10.03 34.58 -8.26
N GLU A 408 -9.79 35.18 -9.41
CA GLU A 408 -8.51 35.04 -10.11
C GLU A 408 -7.74 36.37 -10.12
N PHE A 409 -8.32 37.42 -10.68
CA PHE A 409 -7.66 38.70 -10.87
C PHE A 409 -7.27 39.39 -9.56
N SER A 410 -8.19 39.56 -8.64
CA SER A 410 -7.97 40.29 -7.36
C SER A 410 -7.19 39.48 -6.33
N SER A 411 -7.03 38.16 -6.52
CA SER A 411 -6.44 37.26 -5.54
C SER A 411 -5.03 36.80 -5.91
N GLN A 412 -4.56 37.11 -7.10
CA GLN A 412 -3.28 36.62 -7.62
C GLN A 412 -2.09 37.05 -6.74
N GLU A 413 -2.06 38.34 -6.36
CA GLU A 413 -0.99 38.89 -5.53
C GLU A 413 -0.99 38.26 -4.12
N ALA A 414 -2.16 38.12 -3.52
CA ALA A 414 -2.31 37.53 -2.20
C ALA A 414 -1.86 36.06 -2.20
N ARG A 415 -2.28 35.28 -3.19
CA ARG A 415 -1.86 33.87 -3.34
C ARG A 415 -0.34 33.75 -3.50
N ARG A 416 0.30 34.67 -4.24
CA ARG A 416 1.75 34.68 -4.36
C ARG A 416 2.42 34.91 -3.00
N TRP A 417 1.94 35.85 -2.21
CA TRP A 417 2.52 36.11 -0.88
C TRP A 417 2.34 34.94 0.08
N PHE A 418 1.20 34.26 0.06
CA PHE A 418 1.03 33.03 0.84
C PHE A 418 2.00 31.94 0.39
N SER A 419 2.15 31.74 -0.90
CA SER A 419 3.07 30.76 -1.45
C SER A 419 4.52 31.09 -1.07
N ASP A 420 4.95 32.35 -1.20
CA ASP A 420 6.28 32.83 -0.80
C ASP A 420 6.53 32.65 0.72
N ALA A 421 5.46 32.75 1.52
CA ALA A 421 5.50 32.48 2.97
C ALA A 421 5.42 30.98 3.32
N GLY A 422 5.33 30.08 2.34
CA GLY A 422 5.18 28.63 2.55
C GLY A 422 3.79 28.21 3.09
N ILE A 423 2.75 29.03 2.86
CA ILE A 423 1.38 28.77 3.26
C ILE A 423 0.59 28.31 2.05
N PRO A 424 0.02 27.11 2.05
CA PRO A 424 -0.78 26.60 0.94
C PRO A 424 -2.00 27.48 0.67
N THR A 425 -2.26 27.73 -0.59
CA THR A 425 -3.35 28.58 -1.04
C THR A 425 -4.08 27.97 -2.22
N TYR A 426 -5.40 28.03 -2.21
CA TYR A 426 -6.25 27.37 -3.20
C TYR A 426 -7.25 28.36 -3.80
N ARG A 427 -7.76 28.01 -4.98
CA ARG A 427 -8.63 28.89 -5.76
C ARG A 427 -10.11 28.79 -5.38
N THR A 428 -10.51 27.61 -4.90
CA THR A 428 -11.92 27.30 -4.57
C THR A 428 -12.04 26.71 -3.17
N PRO A 429 -13.18 26.90 -2.50
CA PRO A 429 -13.45 26.29 -1.22
C PRO A 429 -13.38 24.76 -1.24
N GLU A 430 -13.96 24.15 -2.29
CA GLU A 430 -13.97 22.69 -2.50
C GLU A 430 -12.55 22.15 -2.65
N GLY A 431 -11.72 22.81 -3.47
CA GLY A 431 -10.33 22.42 -3.67
C GLY A 431 -9.50 22.51 -2.39
N THR A 432 -9.81 23.47 -1.51
CA THR A 432 -9.15 23.61 -0.21
C THR A 432 -9.53 22.46 0.74
N VAL A 433 -10.80 22.10 0.76
CA VAL A 433 -11.29 20.96 1.56
C VAL A 433 -10.74 19.65 1.01
N THR A 434 -10.68 19.48 -0.31
CA THR A 434 -10.04 18.32 -0.95
C THR A 434 -8.58 18.17 -0.50
N ALA A 435 -7.83 19.28 -0.49
CA ALA A 435 -6.45 19.27 -0.01
C ALA A 435 -6.33 18.90 1.48
N PHE A 436 -7.22 19.42 2.33
CA PHE A 436 -7.31 19.00 3.72
C PHE A 436 -7.62 17.51 3.86
N MET A 437 -8.55 16.98 3.07
CA MET A 437 -8.93 15.57 3.12
C MET A 437 -7.80 14.66 2.63
N HIS A 438 -6.99 15.10 1.66
CA HIS A 438 -5.77 14.36 1.29
C HIS A 438 -4.79 14.23 2.45
N MET A 439 -4.62 15.29 3.25
CA MET A 439 -3.80 15.21 4.47
C MET A 439 -4.40 14.24 5.51
N VAL A 440 -5.73 14.25 5.66
CA VAL A 440 -6.44 13.34 6.56
C VAL A 440 -6.27 11.89 6.12
N GLU A 441 -6.46 11.61 4.83
CA GLU A 441 -6.31 10.28 4.25
C GLU A 441 -4.86 9.78 4.35
N TYR A 442 -3.90 10.62 4.01
CA TYR A 442 -2.48 10.31 4.16
C TYR A 442 -2.15 9.96 5.62
N ARG A 443 -2.62 10.78 6.57
CA ARG A 443 -2.45 10.51 8.00
C ARG A 443 -3.08 9.17 8.43
N ARG A 444 -4.29 8.85 7.93
CA ARG A 444 -4.98 7.58 8.21
C ARG A 444 -4.17 6.40 7.68
N ASN A 445 -3.68 6.49 6.45
CA ASN A 445 -2.89 5.45 5.81
C ASN A 445 -1.55 5.24 6.55
N GLN A 446 -0.87 6.32 6.94
CA GLN A 446 0.34 6.25 7.75
C GLN A 446 0.10 5.68 9.16
N LYS A 447 -1.03 6.03 9.78
CA LYS A 447 -1.44 5.45 11.07
C LYS A 447 -1.68 3.94 10.93
N GLN A 448 -2.37 3.52 9.87
CA GLN A 448 -2.65 2.11 9.61
C GLN A 448 -1.37 1.28 9.45
N LEU A 449 -0.32 1.84 8.84
CA LEU A 449 0.98 1.18 8.72
C LEU A 449 1.69 0.94 10.05
N ARG A 450 1.36 1.72 11.11
CA ARG A 450 2.09 1.77 12.37
C ARG A 450 1.27 1.32 13.57
N GLU A 451 -0.06 1.17 13.43
CA GLU A 451 -0.93 0.80 14.54
C GLU A 451 -0.73 -0.66 14.92
N THR A 452 -0.29 -0.89 16.17
CA THR A 452 -0.12 -2.25 16.70
C THR A 452 -1.47 -2.94 16.82
N PRO A 453 -1.67 -4.10 16.18
CA PRO A 453 -2.92 -4.84 16.27
C PRO A 453 -3.07 -5.52 17.64
N SER A 454 -4.30 -5.77 18.03
CA SER A 454 -4.60 -6.64 19.16
C SER A 454 -4.51 -8.11 18.74
N LEU A 455 -4.11 -8.97 19.67
CA LEU A 455 -4.15 -10.41 19.44
C LEU A 455 -5.60 -10.85 19.15
N PRO A 456 -5.84 -11.64 18.10
CA PRO A 456 -7.13 -12.27 17.90
C PRO A 456 -7.42 -13.30 18.99
N ALA A 457 -8.68 -13.41 19.42
CA ALA A 457 -9.06 -14.39 20.43
C ALA A 457 -9.03 -15.83 19.83
N ASN A 458 -8.24 -16.72 20.42
CA ASN A 458 -8.24 -18.18 20.20
C ASN A 458 -8.32 -18.65 18.73
N LEU A 459 -7.27 -18.41 17.95
CA LEU A 459 -7.18 -18.84 16.54
C LEU A 459 -6.23 -20.04 16.34
N THR A 460 -6.44 -21.13 17.05
CA THR A 460 -5.77 -22.39 16.70
C THR A 460 -6.66 -23.16 15.72
N ALA A 461 -6.43 -22.99 14.42
CA ALA A 461 -7.09 -23.76 13.38
C ALA A 461 -6.47 -25.17 13.30
N ASN A 462 -7.33 -26.20 13.06
CA ASN A 462 -6.83 -27.52 12.73
C ASN A 462 -6.55 -27.62 11.21
N THR A 463 -5.48 -26.98 10.80
CA THR A 463 -5.10 -26.85 9.38
C THR A 463 -4.90 -28.22 8.70
N ALA A 464 -4.33 -29.19 9.40
CA ALA A 464 -4.09 -30.53 8.87
C ALA A 464 -5.40 -31.26 8.46
N GLU A 465 -6.43 -31.13 9.27
CA GLU A 465 -7.75 -31.72 8.95
C GLU A 465 -8.39 -31.06 7.73
N VAL A 466 -8.29 -29.72 7.65
CA VAL A 466 -8.82 -28.96 6.51
C VAL A 466 -8.11 -29.34 5.21
N HIS A 467 -6.79 -29.44 5.21
CA HIS A 467 -6.06 -29.89 4.02
C HIS A 467 -6.46 -31.29 3.59
N GLN A 468 -6.71 -32.22 4.52
CA GLN A 468 -7.18 -33.55 4.19
C GLN A 468 -8.59 -33.54 3.55
N LEU A 469 -9.50 -32.70 4.06
CA LEU A 469 -10.84 -32.54 3.50
C LEU A 469 -10.80 -31.99 2.08
N ILE A 470 -10.01 -30.95 1.86
CA ILE A 470 -9.85 -30.33 0.53
C ILE A 470 -9.20 -31.30 -0.46
N THR A 471 -8.14 -31.99 -0.03
CA THR A 471 -7.44 -32.97 -0.88
C THR A 471 -8.38 -34.09 -1.32
N ARG A 472 -9.17 -34.67 -0.41
CA ARG A 472 -10.15 -35.68 -0.75
C ARG A 472 -11.20 -35.17 -1.73
N ALA A 473 -11.73 -33.97 -1.49
CA ALA A 473 -12.70 -33.37 -2.40
C ALA A 473 -12.16 -33.23 -3.82
N LEU A 474 -10.92 -32.80 -3.95
CA LEU A 474 -10.25 -32.68 -5.26
C LEU A 474 -9.95 -34.04 -5.90
N GLU A 475 -9.54 -35.05 -5.13
CA GLU A 475 -9.37 -36.44 -5.58
C GLU A 475 -10.68 -37.06 -6.09
N ASP A 476 -11.81 -36.72 -5.44
CA ASP A 476 -13.15 -37.12 -5.86
C ASP A 476 -13.67 -36.31 -7.07
N GLY A 477 -12.88 -35.34 -7.56
CA GLY A 477 -13.23 -34.49 -8.70
C GLY A 477 -14.23 -33.37 -8.37
N ALA A 478 -14.45 -33.07 -7.08
CA ALA A 478 -15.31 -31.96 -6.67
C ALA A 478 -14.60 -30.60 -6.85
N THR A 479 -15.19 -29.76 -7.68
CA THR A 479 -14.73 -28.37 -7.89
C THR A 479 -15.59 -27.36 -7.13
N HIS A 480 -16.74 -27.76 -6.62
CA HIS A 480 -17.68 -26.93 -5.87
C HIS A 480 -18.18 -27.72 -4.66
N LEU A 481 -18.06 -27.11 -3.49
CA LEU A 481 -18.61 -27.66 -2.25
C LEU A 481 -19.80 -26.83 -1.77
N ASP A 482 -20.87 -27.50 -1.34
CA ASP A 482 -22.04 -26.84 -0.77
C ASP A 482 -21.89 -26.57 0.73
N THR A 483 -22.86 -25.88 1.32
CA THR A 483 -22.86 -25.49 2.73
C THR A 483 -22.59 -26.65 3.69
N HIS A 484 -23.11 -27.84 3.41
CA HIS A 484 -22.91 -29.02 4.26
C HIS A 484 -21.45 -29.52 4.18
N GLU A 485 -20.88 -29.54 2.99
CA GLU A 485 -19.50 -30.00 2.72
C GLU A 485 -18.48 -29.02 3.23
N VAL A 486 -18.78 -27.71 3.17
CA VAL A 486 -17.89 -26.63 3.64
C VAL A 486 -17.94 -26.47 5.17
N GLN A 487 -19.03 -26.91 5.83
CA GLN A 487 -19.21 -26.69 7.26
C GLN A 487 -18.01 -27.14 8.12
N PRO A 488 -17.46 -28.37 7.99
CA PRO A 488 -16.30 -28.77 8.82
C PRO A 488 -15.05 -27.91 8.55
N ILE A 489 -14.86 -27.44 7.30
CA ILE A 489 -13.76 -26.56 6.93
C ILE A 489 -13.88 -25.23 7.67
N LEU A 490 -15.05 -24.60 7.66
CA LEU A 490 -15.30 -23.33 8.32
C LEU A 490 -15.19 -23.45 9.84
N GLN A 491 -15.73 -24.54 10.41
CA GLN A 491 -15.68 -24.80 11.86
C GLN A 491 -14.24 -24.96 12.37
N ALA A 492 -13.35 -25.57 11.58
CA ALA A 492 -11.93 -25.69 11.92
C ALA A 492 -11.24 -24.33 12.08
N TYR A 493 -11.73 -23.30 11.40
CA TYR A 493 -11.26 -21.91 11.53
C TYR A 493 -12.13 -21.08 12.49
N GLY A 494 -13.04 -21.70 13.25
CA GLY A 494 -13.90 -21.02 14.22
C GLY A 494 -15.05 -20.21 13.60
N LEU A 495 -15.31 -20.38 12.30
CA LEU A 495 -16.42 -19.73 11.61
C LEU A 495 -17.70 -20.55 11.84
N GLN A 496 -18.72 -19.89 12.40
CA GLN A 496 -19.97 -20.57 12.72
C GLN A 496 -20.87 -20.66 11.50
N THR A 497 -21.40 -21.86 11.28
CA THR A 497 -22.41 -22.15 10.25
C THR A 497 -23.69 -22.65 10.89
N LEU A 498 -24.82 -22.47 10.21
CA LEU A 498 -26.04 -23.05 10.66
C LEU A 498 -25.99 -24.57 10.38
N PRO A 499 -26.30 -25.43 11.38
CA PRO A 499 -26.35 -26.88 11.16
C PRO A 499 -27.25 -27.25 9.99
N THR A 500 -26.73 -28.08 9.10
CA THR A 500 -27.38 -28.44 7.84
C THR A 500 -27.39 -29.93 7.70
N TRP A 501 -28.55 -30.48 7.36
CA TRP A 501 -28.77 -31.92 7.14
C TRP A 501 -29.14 -32.18 5.69
N ILE A 502 -28.69 -33.31 5.17
CA ILE A 502 -29.00 -33.77 3.82
C ILE A 502 -30.23 -34.69 3.87
N ALA A 503 -31.18 -34.47 2.96
CA ALA A 503 -32.30 -35.34 2.69
C ALA A 503 -32.25 -35.77 1.22
N SER A 504 -32.35 -37.08 0.97
CA SER A 504 -32.36 -37.65 -0.39
C SER A 504 -33.71 -37.44 -1.09
N ASP A 505 -34.76 -37.36 -0.32
CA ASP A 505 -36.15 -37.20 -0.83
C ASP A 505 -37.01 -36.38 0.14
N SER A 506 -38.29 -36.20 -0.23
CA SER A 506 -39.22 -35.41 0.57
C SER A 506 -39.61 -36.10 1.88
N ALA A 507 -39.62 -37.44 1.94
CA ALA A 507 -39.93 -38.17 3.15
C ALA A 507 -38.82 -38.04 4.20
N GLU A 508 -37.57 -38.14 3.78
CA GLU A 508 -36.40 -37.90 4.65
C GLU A 508 -36.33 -36.47 5.12
N ALA A 509 -36.65 -35.49 4.24
CA ALA A 509 -36.73 -34.09 4.62
C ALA A 509 -37.75 -33.84 5.74
N VAL A 510 -38.92 -34.46 5.68
CA VAL A 510 -39.93 -34.42 6.74
C VAL A 510 -39.45 -35.09 8.03
N HIS A 511 -38.74 -36.21 7.92
CA HIS A 511 -38.18 -36.91 9.07
C HIS A 511 -37.17 -36.05 9.81
N ILE A 512 -36.21 -35.46 9.07
CA ILE A 512 -35.20 -34.55 9.61
C ILE A 512 -35.87 -33.32 10.24
N ALA A 513 -36.81 -32.68 9.55
CA ALA A 513 -37.52 -31.50 10.05
C ALA A 513 -38.25 -31.76 11.39
N LYS A 514 -38.80 -33.00 11.59
CA LYS A 514 -39.36 -33.39 12.87
C LYS A 514 -38.34 -33.55 13.98
N GLN A 515 -37.10 -33.95 13.66
CA GLN A 515 -36.05 -34.15 14.63
C GLN A 515 -35.46 -32.82 15.09
N ILE A 516 -35.20 -31.88 14.16
CA ILE A 516 -34.59 -30.59 14.46
C ILE A 516 -35.56 -29.54 14.97
N GLY A 517 -36.86 -29.75 14.76
CA GLY A 517 -37.94 -28.85 15.17
C GLY A 517 -38.30 -27.80 14.12
N TYR A 518 -39.53 -27.33 14.18
CA TYR A 518 -40.07 -26.31 13.28
C TYR A 518 -39.89 -24.88 13.87
N PRO A 519 -39.82 -23.84 13.04
CA PRO A 519 -39.84 -23.83 11.59
C PRO A 519 -38.49 -24.23 10.97
N VAL A 520 -38.52 -24.76 9.73
CA VAL A 520 -37.32 -25.14 8.96
C VAL A 520 -37.29 -24.45 7.61
N ALA A 521 -36.09 -24.43 7.02
CA ALA A 521 -35.82 -24.04 5.66
C ALA A 521 -35.42 -25.27 4.85
N LEU A 522 -35.93 -25.37 3.61
CA LEU A 522 -35.47 -26.34 2.62
C LEU A 522 -34.74 -25.66 1.48
N LYS A 523 -33.62 -26.25 1.05
CA LYS A 523 -32.83 -25.77 -0.08
C LYS A 523 -32.50 -26.92 -1.02
N LEU A 524 -32.57 -26.68 -2.33
CA LEU A 524 -32.12 -27.63 -3.34
C LEU A 524 -30.61 -27.94 -3.16
N ARG A 525 -30.24 -29.20 -3.33
CA ARG A 525 -28.83 -29.64 -3.45
C ARG A 525 -28.56 -30.14 -4.85
N SER A 526 -27.82 -29.35 -5.64
CA SER A 526 -27.41 -29.68 -7.00
C SER A 526 -26.08 -29.03 -7.32
N PRO A 527 -25.10 -29.75 -7.87
CA PRO A 527 -23.83 -29.18 -8.31
C PRO A 527 -23.98 -28.32 -9.58
N ASP A 528 -25.05 -28.56 -10.35
CA ASP A 528 -25.30 -27.91 -11.63
C ASP A 528 -26.10 -26.60 -11.49
N ILE A 529 -26.65 -26.32 -10.28
CA ILE A 529 -27.49 -25.15 -9.98
C ILE A 529 -26.91 -24.39 -8.78
N PRO A 530 -25.89 -23.53 -8.98
CA PRO A 530 -25.28 -22.80 -7.89
C PRO A 530 -26.19 -21.72 -7.29
N HIS A 531 -27.02 -21.06 -8.10
CA HIS A 531 -27.95 -20.01 -7.67
C HIS A 531 -29.37 -20.58 -7.42
N LYS A 532 -29.54 -21.24 -6.28
CA LYS A 532 -30.76 -21.92 -5.87
C LYS A 532 -32.02 -21.05 -5.89
N SER A 533 -31.85 -19.73 -5.61
CA SER A 533 -32.96 -18.77 -5.58
C SER A 533 -33.58 -18.52 -6.96
N GLU A 534 -32.79 -18.60 -8.04
CA GLU A 534 -33.24 -18.35 -9.42
C GLU A 534 -34.22 -19.42 -9.89
N VAL A 535 -34.06 -20.65 -9.38
CA VAL A 535 -34.98 -21.80 -9.66
C VAL A 535 -36.04 -21.98 -8.58
N GLN A 536 -36.19 -20.98 -7.69
CA GLN A 536 -37.04 -21.10 -6.50
C GLN A 536 -36.74 -22.39 -5.71
N GLY A 537 -35.47 -22.75 -5.65
CA GLY A 537 -34.99 -23.96 -4.95
C GLY A 537 -34.77 -23.72 -3.44
N VAL A 538 -35.32 -22.63 -2.88
CA VAL A 538 -35.26 -22.30 -1.45
C VAL A 538 -36.66 -21.99 -0.95
N MET A 539 -37.11 -22.72 0.09
CA MET A 539 -38.35 -22.48 0.80
C MET A 539 -38.07 -22.26 2.28
N LEU A 540 -38.61 -21.17 2.82
CA LEU A 540 -38.37 -20.73 4.19
C LEU A 540 -39.63 -20.80 5.06
N TYR A 541 -39.45 -20.79 6.37
CA TYR A 541 -40.54 -20.77 7.36
C TYR A 541 -41.54 -21.91 7.29
N LEU A 542 -41.09 -23.11 6.93
CA LEU A 542 -41.94 -24.32 6.90
C LEU A 542 -42.19 -24.77 8.34
N ARG A 543 -43.46 -24.75 8.74
CA ARG A 543 -43.90 -24.91 10.14
C ARG A 543 -44.50 -26.27 10.45
N THR A 544 -44.81 -27.05 9.42
CA THR A 544 -45.45 -28.34 9.57
C THR A 544 -44.86 -29.40 8.65
N ALA A 545 -45.01 -30.67 9.00
CA ALA A 545 -44.57 -31.79 8.17
C ALA A 545 -45.18 -31.74 6.76
N ASN A 546 -46.44 -31.32 6.65
CA ASN A 546 -47.13 -31.22 5.37
C ASN A 546 -46.56 -30.11 4.50
N GLU A 547 -46.24 -28.95 5.09
CA GLU A 547 -45.57 -27.86 4.38
C GLU A 547 -44.18 -28.26 3.87
N VAL A 548 -43.40 -29.00 4.68
CA VAL A 548 -42.08 -29.53 4.29
C VAL A 548 -42.24 -30.52 3.12
N GLN A 549 -43.22 -31.45 3.20
CA GLN A 549 -43.48 -32.41 2.13
C GLN A 549 -43.83 -31.71 0.82
N GLN A 550 -44.77 -30.75 0.87
CA GLN A 550 -45.22 -30.02 -0.32
C GLN A 550 -44.11 -29.15 -0.91
N ALA A 551 -43.32 -28.49 -0.07
CA ALA A 551 -42.17 -27.68 -0.49
C ALA A 551 -41.09 -28.53 -1.15
N ALA A 552 -40.77 -29.69 -0.57
CA ALA A 552 -39.79 -30.62 -1.11
C ALA A 552 -40.18 -31.12 -2.50
N ASP A 553 -41.43 -31.61 -2.61
CA ASP A 553 -41.99 -32.12 -3.88
C ASP A 553 -42.02 -31.01 -4.93
N ALA A 554 -42.48 -29.79 -4.57
CA ALA A 554 -42.50 -28.63 -5.47
C ALA A 554 -41.13 -28.21 -5.96
N ILE A 555 -40.09 -28.21 -5.11
CA ILE A 555 -38.70 -27.90 -5.51
C ILE A 555 -38.20 -28.96 -6.50
N LEU A 556 -38.33 -30.25 -6.15
CA LEU A 556 -37.81 -31.36 -6.95
C LEU A 556 -38.50 -31.45 -8.32
N ASP A 557 -39.84 -31.33 -8.36
CA ASP A 557 -40.61 -31.36 -9.61
C ASP A 557 -40.30 -30.17 -10.52
N ARG A 558 -40.21 -28.98 -9.96
CA ARG A 558 -39.86 -27.76 -10.71
C ARG A 558 -38.50 -27.89 -11.36
N VAL A 559 -37.47 -28.32 -10.63
CA VAL A 559 -36.12 -28.47 -11.16
C VAL A 559 -36.09 -29.53 -12.25
N LYS A 560 -36.76 -30.66 -12.08
CA LYS A 560 -36.88 -31.68 -13.13
C LYS A 560 -37.53 -31.15 -14.40
N MET A 561 -38.54 -30.27 -14.28
CA MET A 561 -39.19 -29.64 -15.44
C MET A 561 -38.31 -28.54 -16.11
N THR A 562 -37.66 -27.73 -15.30
CA THR A 562 -36.94 -26.55 -15.82
C THR A 562 -35.49 -26.86 -16.25
N TRP A 563 -34.86 -27.81 -15.57
CA TRP A 563 -33.50 -28.25 -15.78
C TRP A 563 -33.36 -29.77 -15.81
N PRO A 564 -33.92 -30.44 -16.84
CA PRO A 564 -34.02 -31.92 -16.88
C PRO A 564 -32.68 -32.64 -16.86
N GLN A 565 -31.59 -31.92 -17.22
CA GLN A 565 -30.22 -32.47 -17.26
C GLN A 565 -29.45 -32.23 -15.97
N ALA A 566 -29.98 -31.41 -15.03
CA ALA A 566 -29.29 -31.11 -13.78
C ALA A 566 -29.25 -32.32 -12.85
N ARG A 567 -28.09 -32.60 -12.29
CA ARG A 567 -27.89 -33.61 -11.25
C ARG A 567 -28.50 -33.12 -9.95
N ILE A 568 -29.48 -33.83 -9.41
CA ILE A 568 -30.11 -33.50 -8.13
C ILE A 568 -29.57 -34.47 -7.08
N HIS A 569 -28.87 -33.95 -6.08
CA HIS A 569 -28.31 -34.70 -4.95
C HIS A 569 -29.24 -34.70 -3.72
N GLY A 570 -30.46 -34.19 -3.85
CA GLY A 570 -31.43 -34.10 -2.79
C GLY A 570 -31.72 -32.68 -2.32
N LEU A 571 -32.00 -32.56 -1.03
CA LEU A 571 -32.41 -31.34 -0.36
C LEU A 571 -31.52 -31.11 0.88
N LEU A 572 -31.29 -29.86 1.23
CA LEU A 572 -30.69 -29.43 2.50
C LEU A 572 -31.80 -28.96 3.43
N VAL A 573 -31.82 -29.46 4.65
CA VAL A 573 -32.75 -29.07 5.70
C VAL A 573 -32.01 -28.31 6.78
N GLN A 574 -32.51 -27.13 7.13
CA GLN A 574 -31.91 -26.27 8.17
C GLN A 574 -33.00 -25.76 9.12
N SER A 575 -32.69 -25.60 10.40
CA SER A 575 -33.53 -24.81 11.30
C SER A 575 -33.62 -23.37 10.86
N MET A 576 -34.76 -22.71 11.09
CA MET A 576 -34.84 -21.28 10.79
C MET A 576 -33.98 -20.47 11.74
N ALA A 577 -33.09 -19.66 11.19
CA ALA A 577 -32.32 -18.70 11.97
C ALA A 577 -33.22 -17.56 12.48
N ASN A 578 -32.98 -17.11 13.70
CA ASN A 578 -33.68 -15.94 14.23
C ASN A 578 -33.18 -14.66 13.53
N ARG A 579 -34.06 -14.10 12.69
CA ARG A 579 -33.75 -12.89 11.90
C ARG A 579 -34.26 -11.60 12.53
N ALA A 580 -34.89 -11.64 13.69
CA ALA A 580 -35.46 -10.48 14.33
C ALA A 580 -34.35 -9.50 14.74
N GLY A 581 -34.26 -8.36 14.04
CA GLY A 581 -33.22 -7.34 14.27
C GLY A 581 -31.82 -7.71 13.75
N ALA A 582 -31.67 -8.85 13.09
CA ALA A 582 -30.39 -9.25 12.50
C ALA A 582 -30.16 -8.57 11.14
N GLN A 583 -28.90 -8.29 10.84
CA GLN A 583 -28.46 -7.77 9.55
C GLN A 583 -27.88 -8.91 8.69
N GLU A 584 -28.19 -8.88 7.41
CA GLU A 584 -27.59 -9.79 6.43
C GLU A 584 -26.42 -9.11 5.74
N LEU A 585 -25.24 -9.72 5.85
CA LEU A 585 -24.03 -9.31 5.15
C LEU A 585 -23.62 -10.37 4.12
N ARG A 586 -22.73 -9.99 3.24
CA ARG A 586 -22.08 -10.91 2.31
C ARG A 586 -20.56 -10.74 2.42
N VAL A 587 -19.87 -11.87 2.52
CA VAL A 587 -18.41 -11.95 2.46
C VAL A 587 -18.03 -12.82 1.28
N VAL A 588 -17.24 -12.26 0.35
CA VAL A 588 -16.78 -12.98 -0.83
C VAL A 588 -15.26 -12.95 -0.86
N VAL A 589 -14.66 -14.10 -1.14
CA VAL A 589 -13.26 -14.20 -1.53
C VAL A 589 -13.19 -14.58 -2.99
N GLU A 590 -12.38 -13.85 -3.74
CA GLU A 590 -12.21 -14.07 -5.18
C GLU A 590 -10.76 -13.81 -5.59
N GLN A 591 -10.29 -14.47 -6.64
CA GLN A 591 -8.94 -14.27 -7.17
C GLN A 591 -8.93 -13.09 -8.13
N ASP A 592 -8.10 -12.10 -7.83
CA ASP A 592 -7.80 -10.97 -8.72
C ASP A 592 -6.56 -11.31 -9.56
N PRO A 593 -6.53 -10.98 -10.86
CA PRO A 593 -5.40 -11.34 -11.72
C PRO A 593 -4.09 -10.64 -11.34
N VAL A 594 -4.16 -9.50 -10.62
CA VAL A 594 -2.99 -8.69 -10.25
C VAL A 594 -2.59 -8.94 -8.79
N PHE A 595 -3.57 -8.93 -7.88
CA PHE A 595 -3.31 -8.94 -6.43
C PHE A 595 -3.53 -10.30 -5.76
N GLY A 596 -3.94 -11.32 -6.52
CA GLY A 596 -4.30 -12.63 -5.96
C GLY A 596 -5.63 -12.59 -5.19
N PRO A 597 -5.77 -13.32 -4.09
CA PRO A 597 -7.05 -13.39 -3.36
C PRO A 597 -7.42 -12.06 -2.73
N LEU A 598 -8.69 -11.68 -2.89
CA LEU A 598 -9.32 -10.50 -2.29
C LEU A 598 -10.39 -10.93 -1.31
N ILE A 599 -10.55 -10.19 -0.21
CA ILE A 599 -11.66 -10.33 0.72
C ILE A 599 -12.58 -9.13 0.53
N MET A 600 -13.82 -9.37 0.17
CA MET A 600 -14.84 -8.38 -0.10
C MET A 600 -15.98 -8.45 0.92
N LEU A 601 -16.42 -7.30 1.40
CA LEU A 601 -17.48 -7.16 2.40
C LEU A 601 -18.55 -6.17 1.92
N GLY A 602 -19.83 -6.54 2.10
CA GLY A 602 -20.96 -5.66 1.85
C GLY A 602 -22.29 -6.19 2.35
N ASP A 603 -23.39 -5.50 2.03
CA ASP A 603 -24.74 -5.93 2.37
C ASP A 603 -25.09 -7.25 1.66
N GLY A 604 -25.74 -8.16 2.41
CA GLY A 604 -26.28 -9.39 1.89
C GLY A 604 -27.68 -9.16 1.31
N GLY A 605 -27.88 -9.23 0.08
CA GLY A 605 -29.20 -9.07 -0.52
C GLY A 605 -29.10 -8.91 -2.04
N MET A 606 -30.22 -8.63 -2.69
CA MET A 606 -30.29 -8.45 -4.15
C MET A 606 -29.53 -7.19 -4.63
N ALA A 607 -29.12 -6.31 -3.73
CA ALA A 607 -28.38 -5.08 -4.04
C ALA A 607 -26.85 -5.24 -4.08
N TRP A 608 -26.33 -6.46 -3.93
CA TRP A 608 -24.89 -6.69 -4.00
C TRP A 608 -24.32 -6.28 -5.36
N ARG A 609 -23.30 -5.46 -5.30
CA ARG A 609 -22.50 -5.10 -6.47
C ARG A 609 -21.02 -5.23 -6.09
N GLN A 610 -20.31 -6.05 -6.82
CA GLN A 610 -18.90 -6.34 -6.60
C GLN A 610 -18.02 -5.09 -6.72
N ASP A 611 -18.36 -4.21 -7.66
CA ASP A 611 -17.66 -2.93 -7.88
C ASP A 611 -17.87 -1.90 -6.75
N GLN A 612 -18.81 -2.14 -5.84
CA GLN A 612 -19.10 -1.28 -4.69
C GLN A 612 -18.72 -1.93 -3.35
N ALA A 613 -18.29 -3.19 -3.33
CA ALA A 613 -17.87 -3.86 -2.12
C ALA A 613 -16.62 -3.20 -1.52
N ALA A 614 -16.53 -3.21 -0.20
CA ALA A 614 -15.27 -2.87 0.47
C ALA A 614 -14.29 -4.04 0.28
N VAL A 615 -13.05 -3.75 -0.07
CA VAL A 615 -12.04 -4.73 -0.47
C VAL A 615 -10.83 -4.66 0.44
N ALA A 616 -10.29 -5.82 0.80
CA ALA A 616 -9.00 -5.92 1.51
C ALA A 616 -8.14 -7.05 0.94
N LEU A 617 -6.82 -6.91 1.09
CA LEU A 617 -5.81 -7.91 0.72
C LEU A 617 -5.43 -8.75 1.94
N PRO A 618 -5.52 -10.10 1.88
CA PRO A 618 -4.97 -10.95 2.93
C PRO A 618 -3.43 -10.90 2.93
N PRO A 619 -2.76 -11.21 4.07
CA PRO A 619 -3.34 -11.56 5.37
C PRO A 619 -3.91 -10.35 6.14
N LEU A 620 -5.00 -10.55 6.88
CA LEU A 620 -5.59 -9.54 7.74
C LEU A 620 -5.21 -9.79 9.20
N ASN A 621 -4.97 -8.69 9.93
CA ASN A 621 -4.99 -8.66 11.39
C ASN A 621 -6.23 -7.91 11.89
N MET A 622 -6.43 -7.84 13.21
CA MET A 622 -7.62 -7.21 13.80
C MET A 622 -7.82 -5.76 13.38
N ASN A 623 -6.74 -4.99 13.25
CA ASN A 623 -6.83 -3.59 12.83
C ASN A 623 -7.23 -3.46 11.35
N LEU A 624 -6.65 -4.25 10.48
CA LEU A 624 -6.94 -4.22 9.05
C LEU A 624 -8.38 -4.67 8.76
N ALA A 625 -8.83 -5.72 9.45
CA ALA A 625 -10.22 -6.16 9.37
C ALA A 625 -11.18 -5.07 9.88
N ARG A 626 -10.85 -4.41 10.99
CA ARG A 626 -11.61 -3.27 11.52
C ARG A 626 -11.67 -2.10 10.52
N TYR A 627 -10.58 -1.81 9.82
CA TYR A 627 -10.57 -0.77 8.79
C TYR A 627 -11.46 -1.13 7.60
N LEU A 628 -11.46 -2.40 7.17
CA LEU A 628 -12.38 -2.90 6.13
C LEU A 628 -13.85 -2.70 6.52
N VAL A 629 -14.22 -3.05 7.76
CA VAL A 629 -15.58 -2.86 8.27
C VAL A 629 -15.95 -1.37 8.32
N ILE A 630 -15.07 -0.52 8.84
CA ILE A 630 -15.29 0.93 8.90
C ILE A 630 -15.41 1.53 7.49
N GLN A 631 -14.62 1.06 6.54
CA GLN A 631 -14.71 1.48 5.14
C GLN A 631 -16.06 1.10 4.53
N ALA A 632 -16.52 -0.14 4.73
CA ALA A 632 -17.82 -0.62 4.25
C ALA A 632 -18.99 0.21 4.81
N ILE A 633 -18.89 0.62 6.08
CA ILE A 633 -19.89 1.50 6.72
C ILE A 633 -19.85 2.91 6.10
N LYS A 634 -18.67 3.51 5.98
CA LYS A 634 -18.49 4.87 5.49
C LYS A 634 -18.86 5.05 4.02
N SER A 635 -18.56 4.06 3.19
CA SER A 635 -18.93 4.05 1.77
C SER A 635 -20.41 3.78 1.54
N GLY A 636 -21.16 3.41 2.60
CA GLY A 636 -22.57 3.01 2.48
C GLY A 636 -22.76 1.63 1.84
N THR A 637 -21.69 0.86 1.71
CA THR A 637 -21.74 -0.53 1.22
C THR A 637 -22.51 -1.41 2.21
N ILE A 638 -22.40 -1.13 3.50
CA ILE A 638 -23.27 -1.68 4.55
C ILE A 638 -24.32 -0.61 4.89
N ARG A 639 -25.57 -0.86 4.51
CA ARG A 639 -26.70 0.05 4.67
C ARG A 639 -27.58 -0.36 5.84
N GLY A 640 -28.03 0.61 6.64
CA GLY A 640 -29.01 0.38 7.70
C GLY A 640 -28.70 1.19 8.96
N ARG A 641 -29.43 2.30 9.20
CA ARG A 641 -29.24 3.19 10.35
C ARG A 641 -29.48 2.50 11.70
N SER A 642 -30.40 1.53 11.77
CA SER A 642 -30.68 0.78 12.99
C SER A 642 -29.66 -0.33 13.25
N ALA A 643 -29.13 -0.95 12.19
CA ALA A 643 -28.13 -2.00 12.28
C ALA A 643 -26.74 -1.47 12.66
N LEU A 644 -26.35 -0.27 12.22
CA LEU A 644 -25.06 0.34 12.56
C LEU A 644 -24.85 0.55 14.06
N ARG A 645 -25.92 0.67 14.86
CA ARG A 645 -25.83 0.77 16.33
C ARG A 645 -25.67 -0.58 17.02
N ALA A 646 -26.05 -1.67 16.35
CA ALA A 646 -26.02 -3.02 16.89
C ALA A 646 -24.86 -3.89 16.33
N LEU A 647 -24.13 -3.38 15.33
CA LEU A 647 -23.03 -4.13 14.70
C LEU A 647 -21.82 -4.18 15.64
N ASP A 648 -21.45 -5.39 16.05
CA ASP A 648 -20.19 -5.64 16.74
C ASP A 648 -19.04 -5.63 15.74
N ILE A 649 -18.36 -4.46 15.64
CA ILE A 649 -17.21 -4.27 14.75
C ILE A 649 -16.05 -5.20 15.13
N ALA A 650 -15.84 -5.46 16.43
CA ALA A 650 -14.75 -6.31 16.88
C ALA A 650 -14.99 -7.78 16.51
N GLY A 651 -16.20 -8.28 16.75
CA GLY A 651 -16.59 -9.64 16.35
C GLY A 651 -16.56 -9.84 14.83
N LEU A 652 -17.06 -8.88 14.04
CA LEU A 652 -16.97 -8.95 12.58
C LEU A 652 -15.52 -8.89 12.10
N SER A 653 -14.66 -8.09 12.75
CA SER A 653 -13.24 -8.08 12.42
C SER A 653 -12.56 -9.41 12.69
N GLN A 654 -12.90 -10.07 13.81
CA GLN A 654 -12.42 -11.40 14.11
C GLN A 654 -12.89 -12.44 13.07
N PHE A 655 -14.15 -12.38 12.67
CA PHE A 655 -14.69 -13.24 11.61
C PHE A 655 -13.89 -13.06 10.30
N LEU A 656 -13.59 -11.83 9.90
CA LEU A 656 -12.81 -11.54 8.69
C LEU A 656 -11.35 -12.02 8.79
N VAL A 657 -10.75 -11.94 9.99
CA VAL A 657 -9.41 -12.50 10.23
C VAL A 657 -9.42 -14.02 10.08
N GLN A 658 -10.46 -14.70 10.58
CA GLN A 658 -10.62 -16.16 10.42
C GLN A 658 -10.77 -16.54 8.94
N VAL A 659 -11.57 -15.80 8.17
CA VAL A 659 -11.68 -15.98 6.72
C VAL A 659 -10.33 -15.76 6.04
N SER A 660 -9.61 -14.72 6.44
CA SER A 660 -8.27 -14.43 5.90
C SER A 660 -7.28 -15.57 6.16
N ASN A 661 -7.27 -16.14 7.37
CA ASN A 661 -6.39 -17.27 7.69
C ASN A 661 -6.73 -18.50 6.85
N LEU A 662 -8.02 -18.84 6.71
CA LEU A 662 -8.47 -19.94 5.83
C LEU A 662 -7.94 -19.77 4.40
N ILE A 663 -8.02 -18.56 3.86
CA ILE A 663 -7.59 -18.28 2.49
C ILE A 663 -6.06 -18.30 2.36
N VAL A 664 -5.34 -17.82 3.36
CA VAL A 664 -3.86 -17.86 3.37
C VAL A 664 -3.37 -19.30 3.42
N ASP A 665 -3.95 -20.13 4.28
CA ASP A 665 -3.52 -21.51 4.50
C ASP A 665 -3.94 -22.47 3.37
N CYS A 666 -5.04 -22.21 2.66
CA CYS A 666 -5.60 -23.10 1.65
C CYS A 666 -5.52 -22.48 0.24
N PRO A 667 -4.43 -22.64 -0.49
CA PRO A 667 -4.25 -22.08 -1.83
C PRO A 667 -5.19 -22.69 -2.88
N GLU A 668 -5.76 -23.85 -2.62
CA GLU A 668 -6.72 -24.54 -3.48
C GLU A 668 -8.08 -23.82 -3.54
N ILE A 669 -8.37 -22.92 -2.60
CA ILE A 669 -9.60 -22.14 -2.60
C ILE A 669 -9.52 -21.06 -3.67
N LYS A 670 -10.32 -21.24 -4.71
CA LYS A 670 -10.46 -20.28 -5.80
C LYS A 670 -11.47 -19.19 -5.47
N ARG A 671 -12.58 -19.56 -4.85
CA ARG A 671 -13.64 -18.66 -4.44
C ARG A 671 -14.33 -19.17 -3.18
N LEU A 672 -14.64 -18.26 -2.28
CA LEU A 672 -15.52 -18.49 -1.12
C LEU A 672 -16.61 -17.43 -1.14
N ASP A 673 -17.88 -17.84 -1.09
CA ASP A 673 -19.03 -16.93 -1.04
C ASP A 673 -19.91 -17.29 0.16
N ILE A 674 -19.91 -16.43 1.16
CA ILE A 674 -20.75 -16.54 2.36
C ILE A 674 -21.92 -15.57 2.18
N HIS A 675 -23.09 -16.12 1.83
CA HIS A 675 -24.28 -15.31 1.56
C HIS A 675 -25.58 -16.05 1.83
N PRO A 676 -26.35 -15.62 2.84
CA PRO A 676 -26.09 -14.50 3.74
C PRO A 676 -25.24 -14.90 4.95
N LEU A 677 -24.42 -13.95 5.42
CA LEU A 677 -23.86 -13.94 6.76
C LEU A 677 -24.85 -13.19 7.67
N LEU A 678 -25.47 -13.91 8.58
CA LEU A 678 -26.42 -13.32 9.53
C LEU A 678 -25.66 -12.75 10.73
N VAL A 679 -25.88 -11.47 11.03
CA VAL A 679 -25.27 -10.76 12.15
C VAL A 679 -26.35 -10.37 13.14
N SER A 680 -26.28 -10.91 14.35
CA SER A 680 -27.21 -10.63 15.44
C SER A 680 -26.42 -10.32 16.73
N GLY A 681 -26.25 -9.04 17.02
CA GLY A 681 -25.39 -8.62 18.12
C GLY A 681 -23.93 -9.05 17.90
N ASN A 682 -23.43 -9.94 18.73
CA ASN A 682 -22.10 -10.54 18.67
C ASN A 682 -22.04 -11.93 18.02
N GLU A 683 -23.15 -12.40 17.48
CA GLU A 683 -23.22 -13.68 16.77
C GLU A 683 -23.12 -13.48 15.26
N PHE A 684 -22.24 -14.24 14.62
CA PHE A 684 -21.98 -14.25 13.19
C PHE A 684 -22.20 -15.65 12.65
N THR A 685 -23.29 -15.88 11.93
CA THR A 685 -23.66 -17.21 11.44
C THR A 685 -23.79 -17.23 9.92
N ALA A 686 -22.98 -18.03 9.26
CA ALA A 686 -23.11 -18.28 7.83
C ALA A 686 -24.32 -19.21 7.56
N LEU A 687 -25.31 -18.71 6.80
CA LEU A 687 -26.50 -19.45 6.48
C LEU A 687 -26.38 -20.25 5.19
N ASP A 688 -25.67 -19.72 4.22
CA ASP A 688 -25.36 -20.40 2.97
C ASP A 688 -23.93 -20.08 2.57
N VAL A 689 -23.20 -21.09 2.13
CA VAL A 689 -21.80 -20.99 1.76
C VAL A 689 -21.55 -21.82 0.51
N THR A 690 -20.81 -21.23 -0.41
CA THR A 690 -20.30 -21.94 -1.58
C THR A 690 -18.79 -21.80 -1.63
N LEU A 691 -18.11 -22.90 -1.83
CA LEU A 691 -16.65 -22.97 -1.95
C LEU A 691 -16.28 -23.57 -3.31
N GLU A 692 -15.52 -22.82 -4.10
CA GLU A 692 -14.93 -23.33 -5.35
C GLU A 692 -13.48 -23.71 -5.10
N LEU A 693 -13.12 -24.92 -5.53
CA LEU A 693 -11.78 -25.48 -5.39
C LEU A 693 -11.14 -25.69 -6.76
N ALA A 694 -9.84 -25.52 -6.80
CA ALA A 694 -8.99 -25.90 -7.93
C ALA A 694 -7.66 -26.44 -7.39
N ALA A 695 -7.09 -27.43 -8.09
CA ALA A 695 -5.74 -27.87 -7.78
C ALA A 695 -4.78 -26.66 -7.90
N PHE A 696 -3.90 -26.51 -6.92
CA PHE A 696 -2.91 -25.46 -6.90
C PHE A 696 -1.52 -26.06 -7.05
N GLU A 697 -0.77 -25.56 -8.03
CA GLU A 697 0.63 -25.93 -8.27
C GLU A 697 1.48 -24.68 -8.10
N GLY A 698 2.50 -24.74 -7.26
CA GLY A 698 3.44 -23.65 -7.04
C GLY A 698 3.61 -23.26 -5.58
N ASP A 699 4.25 -22.10 -5.37
CA ASP A 699 4.44 -21.53 -4.04
C ASP A 699 3.15 -20.83 -3.56
N ALA A 700 2.56 -21.36 -2.49
CA ALA A 700 1.32 -20.83 -1.91
C ALA A 700 1.46 -19.37 -1.47
N ASP A 701 2.63 -18.98 -0.98
CA ASP A 701 2.90 -17.62 -0.54
C ASP A 701 3.06 -16.66 -1.72
N ALA A 702 3.57 -17.13 -2.86
CA ALA A 702 3.80 -16.29 -4.03
C ALA A 702 2.51 -15.74 -4.67
N ARG A 703 1.36 -16.40 -4.47
CA ARG A 703 0.05 -15.91 -4.94
C ARG A 703 -0.48 -14.70 -4.18
N LEU A 704 0.07 -14.39 -3.01
CA LEU A 704 -0.38 -13.30 -2.16
C LEU A 704 0.39 -12.01 -2.46
N ALA A 705 -0.30 -10.88 -2.54
CA ALA A 705 0.34 -9.58 -2.71
C ALA A 705 1.14 -9.14 -1.46
N ILE A 706 0.95 -9.80 -0.32
CA ILE A 706 1.65 -9.53 0.93
C ILE A 706 2.06 -10.87 1.53
N ARG A 707 3.34 -11.01 1.86
CA ARG A 707 3.86 -12.23 2.46
C ARG A 707 3.23 -12.50 3.83
N PRO A 708 2.64 -13.69 4.06
CA PRO A 708 2.08 -14.04 5.35
C PRO A 708 3.18 -14.29 6.38
N TYR A 709 2.80 -14.40 7.65
CA TYR A 709 3.68 -14.80 8.72
C TYR A 709 4.21 -16.22 8.48
N PRO A 710 5.53 -16.43 8.48
CA PRO A 710 6.11 -17.73 8.12
C PRO A 710 6.18 -18.69 9.34
N HIS A 711 5.06 -19.32 9.68
CA HIS A 711 4.92 -20.26 10.81
C HIS A 711 5.92 -21.43 10.76
N GLN A 712 6.32 -21.87 9.57
CA GLN A 712 7.29 -22.93 9.38
C GLN A 712 8.68 -22.61 9.92
N LEU A 713 8.96 -21.37 10.23
CA LEU A 713 10.22 -20.92 10.83
C LEU A 713 10.21 -20.94 12.37
N GLU A 714 9.11 -21.34 13.00
CA GLU A 714 9.03 -21.50 14.44
C GLU A 714 9.81 -22.73 14.89
N GLU A 715 10.58 -22.60 15.98
CA GLU A 715 11.44 -23.64 16.50
C GLU A 715 11.58 -23.53 18.02
N THR A 716 11.46 -24.68 18.70
CA THR A 716 11.70 -24.77 20.14
C THR A 716 13.17 -25.05 20.42
N VAL A 717 13.81 -24.18 21.19
CA VAL A 717 15.25 -24.22 21.48
C VAL A 717 15.51 -24.28 22.98
N THR A 718 16.35 -25.20 23.42
CA THR A 718 16.78 -25.28 24.82
C THR A 718 18.11 -24.58 25.02
N LEU A 719 18.17 -23.66 25.97
CA LEU A 719 19.38 -22.92 26.36
C LEU A 719 20.29 -23.75 27.29
N LYS A 720 21.52 -23.29 27.51
CA LYS A 720 22.50 -24.00 28.38
C LYS A 720 22.06 -24.18 29.82
N ASN A 721 21.17 -23.31 30.31
CA ASN A 721 20.62 -23.39 31.68
C ASN A 721 19.40 -24.33 31.77
N GLY A 722 19.05 -25.04 30.68
CA GLY A 722 17.87 -25.91 30.59
C GLY A 722 16.55 -25.23 30.31
N GLN A 723 16.52 -23.89 30.17
CA GLN A 723 15.33 -23.13 29.82
C GLN A 723 14.98 -23.33 28.36
N THR A 724 13.72 -23.60 28.07
CA THR A 724 13.22 -23.80 26.72
C THR A 724 12.53 -22.52 26.23
N CYS A 725 12.88 -22.05 25.05
CA CYS A 725 12.35 -20.85 24.41
C CYS A 725 11.82 -21.20 23.04
N LEU A 726 10.77 -20.51 22.60
CA LEU A 726 10.28 -20.52 21.23
C LEU A 726 11.06 -19.45 20.42
N PHE A 727 11.77 -19.88 19.41
CA PHE A 727 12.35 -18.98 18.40
C PHE A 727 11.37 -18.85 17.25
N ARG A 728 10.83 -17.66 17.04
CA ARG A 728 9.85 -17.39 16.00
C ARG A 728 10.11 -16.05 15.32
N PRO A 729 9.60 -15.83 14.09
CA PRO A 729 9.54 -14.50 13.51
C PRO A 729 8.80 -13.53 14.43
N ILE A 730 9.19 -12.25 14.40
CA ILE A 730 8.52 -11.21 15.17
C ILE A 730 7.13 -10.93 14.59
N LEU A 731 6.16 -10.66 15.45
CA LEU A 731 4.79 -10.32 15.12
C LEU A 731 4.53 -8.82 15.34
N PRO A 732 3.59 -8.19 14.61
CA PRO A 732 3.16 -6.83 14.90
C PRO A 732 2.67 -6.63 16.34
N GLU A 733 2.07 -7.64 16.94
CA GLU A 733 1.55 -7.69 18.30
C GLU A 733 2.63 -7.71 19.38
N ASP A 734 3.88 -7.96 19.01
CA ASP A 734 5.00 -8.04 19.94
C ASP A 734 5.48 -6.67 20.46
N GLU A 735 4.95 -5.56 20.00
CA GLU A 735 5.43 -4.23 20.38
C GLU A 735 5.48 -4.01 21.89
N PRO A 736 4.46 -4.35 22.70
CA PRO A 736 4.51 -4.16 24.15
C PRO A 736 5.64 -4.96 24.80
N GLU A 737 5.84 -6.21 24.36
CA GLU A 737 6.90 -7.09 24.91
C GLU A 737 8.29 -6.66 24.42
N LEU A 738 8.42 -6.18 23.20
CA LEU A 738 9.65 -5.60 22.68
C LEU A 738 10.05 -4.35 23.49
N ARG A 739 9.08 -3.51 23.84
CA ARG A 739 9.29 -2.33 24.71
C ARG A 739 9.81 -2.76 26.08
N ARG A 740 9.22 -3.79 26.69
CA ARG A 740 9.70 -4.36 27.97
C ARG A 740 11.12 -4.94 27.84
N PHE A 741 11.36 -5.73 26.78
CA PHE A 741 12.67 -6.28 26.50
C PHE A 741 13.76 -5.20 26.42
N ILE A 742 13.52 -4.14 25.63
CA ILE A 742 14.47 -3.02 25.49
C ILE A 742 14.74 -2.34 26.83
N SER A 743 13.73 -2.17 27.68
CA SER A 743 13.90 -1.58 29.01
C SER A 743 14.79 -2.40 29.97
N GLN A 744 14.98 -3.69 29.66
CA GLN A 744 15.82 -4.62 30.43
C GLN A 744 17.24 -4.79 29.84
N VAL A 745 17.53 -4.08 28.75
CA VAL A 745 18.86 -4.02 28.12
C VAL A 745 19.64 -2.83 28.69
N THR A 746 20.92 -3.03 29.00
CA THR A 746 21.77 -1.95 29.52
C THR A 746 22.00 -0.85 28.48
N LYS A 747 22.22 0.38 28.92
CA LYS A 747 22.55 1.52 28.04
C LYS A 747 23.79 1.25 27.19
N GLU A 748 24.77 0.54 27.73
CA GLU A 748 25.98 0.14 27.00
C GLU A 748 25.66 -0.80 25.83
N ASP A 749 24.80 -1.79 26.02
CA ASP A 749 24.39 -2.73 24.98
C ASP A 749 23.53 -2.06 23.91
N LEU A 750 22.66 -1.13 24.29
CA LEU A 750 21.91 -0.30 23.35
C LEU A 750 22.86 0.60 22.54
N TYR A 751 23.87 1.19 23.19
CA TYR A 751 24.88 2.00 22.49
C TYR A 751 25.70 1.17 21.49
N TYR A 752 26.08 -0.06 21.83
CA TYR A 752 26.75 -0.96 20.88
C TYR A 752 25.88 -1.35 19.68
N ARG A 753 24.56 -1.34 19.87
CA ARG A 753 23.60 -1.70 18.81
C ARG A 753 23.25 -0.52 17.90
N TYR A 754 23.07 0.67 18.48
CA TYR A 754 22.51 1.84 17.77
C TYR A 754 23.53 2.96 17.52
N PHE A 755 24.74 2.85 18.04
CA PHE A 755 25.82 3.84 17.91
C PHE A 755 25.46 5.25 18.39
N SER A 756 24.43 5.36 19.20
CA SER A 756 23.90 6.61 19.76
C SER A 756 23.30 6.37 21.13
N GLU A 757 23.28 7.40 21.97
CA GLU A 757 22.53 7.36 23.22
C GLU A 757 21.04 7.50 22.92
N ILE A 758 20.26 6.43 23.16
CA ILE A 758 18.81 6.43 23.01
C ILE A 758 18.21 6.50 24.40
N ASN A 759 17.46 7.57 24.68
CA ASN A 759 16.80 7.74 25.96
C ASN A 759 15.44 7.01 26.03
N GLU A 760 14.70 7.00 24.90
CA GLU A 760 13.39 6.39 24.79
C GLU A 760 13.11 5.98 23.34
N PHE A 761 12.47 4.84 23.15
CA PHE A 761 11.95 4.42 21.84
C PHE A 761 10.49 4.85 21.73
N THR A 762 10.19 5.59 20.68
CA THR A 762 8.84 6.01 20.37
C THR A 762 7.98 4.83 19.89
N HIS A 763 6.66 4.99 19.90
CA HIS A 763 5.77 4.00 19.28
C HIS A 763 6.15 3.75 17.79
N GLU A 764 6.51 4.81 17.07
CA GLU A 764 6.91 4.72 15.67
C GLU A 764 8.16 3.85 15.48
N ASP A 765 9.17 4.00 16.33
CA ASP A 765 10.39 3.18 16.31
C ASP A 765 10.07 1.71 16.52
N LEU A 766 9.24 1.40 17.53
CA LEU A 766 8.86 0.02 17.85
C LEU A 766 7.94 -0.59 16.80
N ALA A 767 6.99 0.16 16.27
CA ALA A 767 6.15 -0.29 15.16
C ALA A 767 6.99 -0.62 13.91
N ASN A 768 8.01 0.18 13.61
CA ASN A 768 8.94 -0.13 12.52
C ASN A 768 9.76 -1.40 12.79
N MET A 769 9.98 -1.76 14.05
CA MET A 769 10.71 -2.98 14.42
C MET A 769 9.84 -4.24 14.45
N THR A 770 8.52 -4.12 14.64
CA THR A 770 7.60 -5.26 14.76
C THR A 770 6.76 -5.51 13.51
N GLN A 771 6.36 -4.45 12.80
CA GLN A 771 5.54 -4.53 11.59
C GLN A 771 6.42 -4.63 10.34
N ILE A 772 7.24 -5.67 10.28
CA ILE A 772 8.20 -5.88 9.22
C ILE A 772 7.54 -6.41 7.93
N ASP A 773 8.27 -6.32 6.85
CA ASP A 773 7.94 -6.95 5.58
C ASP A 773 8.80 -8.22 5.44
N TYR A 774 8.19 -9.39 5.57
CA TYR A 774 8.88 -10.67 5.54
C TYR A 774 9.56 -11.00 4.19
N ASP A 775 9.30 -10.22 3.14
CA ASP A 775 10.04 -10.32 1.87
C ASP A 775 11.41 -9.65 1.91
N ARG A 776 11.57 -8.61 2.75
CA ARG A 776 12.76 -7.76 2.80
C ARG A 776 13.50 -7.84 4.11
N GLU A 777 12.80 -8.21 5.14
CA GLU A 777 13.28 -8.15 6.49
C GLU A 777 12.83 -9.39 7.27
N MET A 778 13.75 -9.99 7.99
CA MET A 778 13.46 -11.05 8.94
C MET A 778 13.97 -10.67 10.31
N ALA A 779 13.12 -10.79 11.30
CA ALA A 779 13.52 -10.67 12.71
C ALA A 779 13.03 -11.88 13.46
N PHE A 780 13.96 -12.61 14.10
CA PHE A 780 13.61 -13.70 15.02
C PHE A 780 13.67 -13.21 16.44
N VAL A 781 12.65 -13.53 17.23
CA VAL A 781 12.59 -13.32 18.66
C VAL A 781 12.70 -14.65 19.41
N ALA A 782 13.39 -14.63 20.53
CA ALA A 782 13.40 -15.75 21.47
C ALA A 782 12.35 -15.46 22.54
N VAL A 783 11.26 -16.20 22.56
CA VAL A 783 10.15 -16.02 23.47
C VAL A 783 10.16 -17.10 24.55
N PHE A 784 10.08 -16.67 25.79
CA PHE A 784 9.91 -17.55 26.95
C PHE A 784 8.52 -17.34 27.50
N SER A 785 7.76 -18.44 27.62
CA SER A 785 6.42 -18.43 28.20
C SER A 785 6.46 -18.97 29.63
N HIS A 786 5.98 -18.19 30.59
CA HIS A 786 5.86 -18.58 32.00
C HIS A 786 4.53 -18.08 32.56
N GLU A 787 3.74 -18.99 33.10
CA GLU A 787 2.42 -18.71 33.69
C GLU A 787 1.45 -17.92 32.73
N GLY A 788 1.51 -18.21 31.44
CA GLY A 788 0.67 -17.56 30.44
C GLY A 788 1.14 -16.17 29.99
N HIS A 789 2.32 -15.73 30.48
CA HIS A 789 2.96 -14.50 30.04
C HIS A 789 4.16 -14.80 29.13
N GLU A 790 4.18 -14.20 27.98
CA GLU A 790 5.31 -14.25 27.06
C GLU A 790 6.30 -13.14 27.36
N GLN A 791 7.60 -13.46 27.27
CA GLN A 791 8.69 -12.51 27.42
C GLN A 791 9.70 -12.69 26.30
N ILE A 792 10.07 -11.60 25.65
CA ILE A 792 11.17 -11.60 24.68
C ILE A 792 12.50 -11.55 25.44
N LEU A 793 13.36 -12.52 25.17
CA LEU A 793 14.69 -12.64 25.78
C LEU A 793 15.81 -12.15 24.87
N GLY A 794 15.58 -12.10 23.58
CA GLY A 794 16.54 -11.65 22.57
C GLY A 794 15.89 -11.52 21.21
N VAL A 795 16.50 -10.73 20.36
CA VAL A 795 16.09 -10.50 18.99
C VAL A 795 17.31 -10.50 18.06
N THR A 796 17.16 -11.10 16.89
CA THR A 796 18.10 -10.96 15.77
C THR A 796 17.33 -10.55 14.54
N ARG A 797 17.96 -9.75 13.68
CA ARG A 797 17.31 -9.16 12.50
C ARG A 797 18.26 -9.18 11.31
N ALA A 798 17.73 -9.43 10.14
CA ALA A 798 18.38 -9.18 8.85
C ALA A 798 17.49 -8.30 7.99
N ILE A 799 18.08 -7.28 7.38
CA ILE A 799 17.44 -6.41 6.41
C ILE A 799 18.17 -6.61 5.08
N SER A 800 17.47 -7.15 4.11
CA SER A 800 18.01 -7.39 2.77
C SER A 800 18.07 -6.09 1.98
N ASP A 801 19.06 -6.00 1.11
CA ASP A 801 19.07 -4.99 0.07
C ASP A 801 17.95 -5.27 -0.97
N PRO A 802 17.57 -4.29 -1.78
CA PRO A 802 16.50 -4.48 -2.77
C PRO A 802 16.78 -5.56 -3.81
N ASP A 803 18.06 -5.85 -4.07
CA ASP A 803 18.49 -6.88 -5.02
C ASP A 803 18.54 -8.28 -4.41
N ASN A 804 18.25 -8.40 -3.11
CA ASN A 804 18.30 -9.64 -2.34
C ASN A 804 19.67 -10.39 -2.44
N VAL A 805 20.76 -9.61 -2.50
CA VAL A 805 22.13 -10.10 -2.57
C VAL A 805 22.81 -10.01 -1.21
N ASP A 806 22.71 -8.84 -0.58
CA ASP A 806 23.34 -8.54 0.69
C ASP A 806 22.27 -8.32 1.76
N ALA A 807 22.53 -8.72 3.00
CA ALA A 807 21.72 -8.31 4.13
C ALA A 807 22.58 -7.73 5.25
N GLU A 808 22.04 -6.72 5.94
CA GLU A 808 22.62 -6.21 7.17
C GLU A 808 21.96 -6.91 8.35
N PHE A 809 22.78 -7.45 9.27
CA PHE A 809 22.26 -8.11 10.45
C PHE A 809 22.50 -7.30 11.75
N ALA A 810 21.68 -7.64 12.74
CA ALA A 810 21.87 -7.18 14.10
C ALA A 810 21.37 -8.25 15.07
N VAL A 811 21.95 -8.27 16.25
CA VAL A 811 21.53 -9.15 17.37
C VAL A 811 21.57 -8.38 18.68
N LEU A 812 20.55 -8.56 19.49
CA LEU A 812 20.44 -7.97 20.82
C LEU A 812 19.84 -9.01 21.77
N VAL A 813 20.44 -9.17 22.94
CA VAL A 813 20.01 -10.13 23.96
C VAL A 813 19.88 -9.40 25.27
N ARG A 814 18.92 -9.76 26.08
CA ARG A 814 18.76 -9.23 27.44
C ARG A 814 20.09 -9.38 28.24
N SER A 815 20.52 -8.27 28.83
CA SER A 815 21.91 -8.16 29.33
C SER A 815 22.25 -9.17 30.45
N ASP A 816 21.26 -9.57 31.26
CA ASP A 816 21.39 -10.57 32.33
C ASP A 816 21.47 -12.01 31.80
N LEU A 817 21.14 -12.26 30.53
CA LEU A 817 21.15 -13.59 29.90
C LEU A 817 22.39 -13.83 29.03
N LYS A 818 23.37 -12.94 29.07
CA LYS A 818 24.61 -13.10 28.32
C LYS A 818 25.38 -14.36 28.81
N GLY A 819 26.06 -15.00 27.86
CA GLY A 819 26.84 -16.23 28.17
C GLY A 819 26.05 -17.54 28.12
N LEU A 820 24.72 -17.52 28.12
CA LEU A 820 23.86 -18.70 28.02
C LEU A 820 23.77 -19.29 26.60
N GLY A 821 24.38 -18.64 25.62
CA GLY A 821 24.40 -19.09 24.21
C GLY A 821 23.21 -18.58 23.38
N LEU A 822 22.32 -17.77 23.95
CA LEU A 822 21.12 -17.25 23.29
C LEU A 822 21.46 -16.47 22.01
N GLY A 823 22.37 -15.49 22.09
CA GLY A 823 22.77 -14.68 20.92
C GLY A 823 23.42 -15.51 19.82
N ARG A 824 24.18 -16.57 20.19
CA ARG A 824 24.74 -17.49 19.18
C ARG A 824 23.66 -18.26 18.44
N LYS A 825 22.72 -18.86 19.16
CA LYS A 825 21.62 -19.64 18.55
C LYS A 825 20.70 -18.79 17.68
N LEU A 826 20.40 -17.57 18.11
CA LEU A 826 19.63 -16.60 17.30
C LEU A 826 20.36 -16.26 16.00
N LEU A 827 21.66 -16.00 16.06
CA LEU A 827 22.44 -15.65 14.88
C LEU A 827 22.66 -16.87 13.96
N GLU A 828 22.83 -18.09 14.51
CA GLU A 828 22.88 -19.34 13.73
C GLU A 828 21.57 -19.55 12.94
N LYS A 829 20.41 -19.31 13.57
CA LYS A 829 19.10 -19.38 12.91
C LYS A 829 18.98 -18.34 11.80
N LEU A 830 19.41 -17.11 12.05
CA LEU A 830 19.39 -16.04 11.04
C LEU A 830 20.29 -16.37 9.85
N ILE A 831 21.50 -16.89 10.08
CA ILE A 831 22.42 -17.32 9.03
C ILE A 831 21.81 -18.44 8.18
N ALA A 832 21.16 -19.43 8.81
CA ALA A 832 20.47 -20.50 8.09
C ALA A 832 19.37 -19.92 7.20
N TYR A 833 18.49 -19.04 7.76
CA TYR A 833 17.43 -18.37 7.01
C TYR A 833 17.97 -17.57 5.82
N THR A 834 19.00 -16.73 6.03
CA THR A 834 19.54 -15.89 4.96
C THR A 834 20.17 -16.71 3.83
N ARG A 835 20.77 -17.85 4.16
CA ARG A 835 21.32 -18.81 3.19
C ARG A 835 20.22 -19.48 2.38
N ASP A 836 19.16 -19.95 3.04
CA ASP A 836 18.03 -20.61 2.39
C ASP A 836 17.26 -19.63 1.47
N HIS A 837 17.32 -18.31 1.78
CA HIS A 837 16.75 -17.24 0.95
C HIS A 837 17.66 -16.79 -0.21
N GLY A 838 18.80 -17.45 -0.40
CA GLY A 838 19.69 -17.20 -1.54
C GLY A 838 20.52 -15.93 -1.45
N LEU A 839 20.64 -15.33 -0.27
CA LEU A 839 21.53 -14.19 -0.05
C LEU A 839 23.00 -14.62 -0.20
N GLU A 840 23.83 -13.74 -0.74
CA GLU A 840 25.24 -14.01 -0.95
C GLU A 840 26.09 -13.62 0.26
N ARG A 841 25.74 -12.53 0.94
CA ARG A 841 26.52 -11.98 2.06
C ARG A 841 25.63 -11.49 3.19
N LEU A 842 26.10 -11.70 4.41
CA LEU A 842 25.53 -11.14 5.63
C LEU A 842 26.55 -10.19 6.27
N ASN A 843 26.21 -8.91 6.34
CA ASN A 843 27.07 -7.84 6.80
C ASN A 843 26.60 -7.29 8.15
N GLY A 844 27.51 -6.80 8.98
CA GLY A 844 27.19 -6.14 10.24
C GLY A 844 28.30 -5.19 10.66
N ILE A 845 27.95 -4.24 11.51
CA ILE A 845 28.89 -3.29 12.09
C ILE A 845 28.79 -3.35 13.61
N THR A 846 29.94 -3.27 14.29
CA THR A 846 29.99 -3.14 15.75
C THR A 846 31.16 -2.23 16.17
N MET A 847 31.23 -1.92 17.45
CA MET A 847 32.33 -1.13 18.01
C MET A 847 33.54 -1.99 18.39
N PRO A 848 34.77 -1.47 18.34
CA PRO A 848 35.97 -2.22 18.71
C PRO A 848 35.98 -2.74 20.16
N ASN A 849 35.31 -2.02 21.08
CA ASN A 849 35.17 -2.39 22.48
C ASN A 849 34.07 -3.43 22.74
N ASN A 850 33.20 -3.74 21.78
CA ASN A 850 32.24 -4.87 21.88
C ASN A 850 32.92 -6.22 21.60
N ARG A 851 33.85 -6.59 22.53
CA ARG A 851 34.63 -7.82 22.40
C ARG A 851 33.78 -9.09 22.33
N GLY A 852 32.59 -9.07 22.95
CA GLY A 852 31.66 -10.21 22.94
C GLY A 852 31.12 -10.48 21.53
N MET A 853 30.70 -9.44 20.82
CA MET A 853 30.21 -9.54 19.47
C MET A 853 31.31 -9.95 18.48
N VAL A 854 32.50 -9.35 18.59
CA VAL A 854 33.65 -9.69 17.75
C VAL A 854 34.06 -11.18 17.93
N ALA A 855 34.09 -11.67 19.17
CA ALA A 855 34.40 -13.06 19.44
C ALA A 855 33.33 -14.03 18.90
N LEU A 856 32.06 -13.67 19.03
CA LEU A 856 30.93 -14.44 18.48
C LEU A 856 30.99 -14.50 16.94
N ALA A 857 31.21 -13.36 16.28
CA ALA A 857 31.32 -13.28 14.83
C ALA A 857 32.46 -14.18 14.29
N ARG A 858 33.67 -14.09 14.88
CA ARG A 858 34.78 -14.97 14.51
C ARG A 858 34.44 -16.45 14.66
N LYS A 859 33.75 -16.83 15.75
CA LYS A 859 33.34 -18.21 16.00
C LYS A 859 32.31 -18.72 14.99
N LEU A 860 31.52 -17.84 14.41
CA LEU A 860 30.54 -18.15 13.39
C LEU A 860 31.09 -18.04 11.97
N GLY A 861 32.37 -17.70 11.81
CA GLY A 861 33.05 -17.67 10.51
C GLY A 861 32.97 -16.34 9.78
N PHE A 862 32.61 -15.26 10.45
CA PHE A 862 32.64 -13.92 9.86
C PHE A 862 34.10 -13.45 9.70
N ASP A 863 34.37 -12.81 8.57
CA ASP A 863 35.54 -11.96 8.40
C ASP A 863 35.36 -10.69 9.23
N VAL A 864 36.41 -10.31 9.96
CA VAL A 864 36.38 -9.17 10.90
C VAL A 864 37.40 -8.14 10.46
N ASP A 865 36.90 -7.00 9.97
CA ASP A 865 37.72 -5.86 9.55
C ASP A 865 37.66 -4.75 10.61
N ILE A 866 38.81 -4.44 11.21
CA ILE A 866 38.90 -3.45 12.28
C ILE A 866 39.38 -2.11 11.69
N GLN A 867 38.46 -1.17 11.57
CA GLN A 867 38.68 0.19 11.03
C GLN A 867 38.85 1.15 12.20
N LEU A 868 40.07 1.27 12.71
CA LEU A 868 40.35 2.10 13.89
C LEU A 868 40.16 3.59 13.65
N GLU A 869 40.39 4.07 12.43
CA GLU A 869 40.19 5.48 12.06
C GLU A 869 38.71 5.88 12.12
N ASP A 870 37.82 5.00 11.74
CA ASP A 870 36.37 5.21 11.77
C ASP A 870 35.71 4.77 13.09
N GLY A 871 36.48 4.11 13.98
CA GLY A 871 36.00 3.61 15.28
C GLY A 871 34.98 2.47 15.17
N ILE A 872 35.01 1.72 14.08
CA ILE A 872 34.08 0.62 13.79
C ILE A 872 34.79 -0.69 13.49
N VAL A 873 34.08 -1.79 13.61
CA VAL A 873 34.47 -3.12 13.18
C VAL A 873 33.43 -3.66 12.21
N GLY A 874 33.83 -3.86 10.97
CA GLY A 874 33.05 -4.51 9.93
C GLY A 874 33.03 -6.03 10.13
N LEU A 875 31.88 -6.63 9.97
CA LEU A 875 31.65 -8.08 10.08
C LEU A 875 31.01 -8.54 8.76
N THR A 876 31.62 -9.46 8.04
CA THR A 876 31.09 -9.97 6.77
C THR A 876 31.14 -11.49 6.74
N LEU A 877 30.04 -12.14 6.39
CA LEU A 877 29.94 -13.57 6.20
C LEU A 877 29.48 -13.86 4.77
N ALA A 878 30.32 -14.57 4.00
CA ALA A 878 29.90 -15.12 2.70
C ALA A 878 29.01 -16.36 2.93
N LEU A 879 27.80 -16.35 2.37
CA LEU A 879 26.79 -17.39 2.58
C LEU A 879 26.91 -18.54 1.54
N ASN A 880 27.44 -18.26 0.34
CA ASN A 880 27.52 -19.18 -0.80
C ASN A 880 28.79 -20.05 -0.84
N LYS A 881 29.45 -20.31 0.30
CA LYS A 881 30.44 -21.40 0.30
C LYS A 881 29.69 -22.72 0.20
N THR A 882 29.63 -23.30 -1.00
CA THR A 882 29.40 -24.72 -1.21
C THR A 882 30.22 -25.52 -0.19
N ARG A 883 29.54 -26.42 0.51
CA ARG A 883 30.23 -27.47 1.26
C ARG A 883 31.06 -28.29 0.26
N ASP A 884 32.29 -27.89 -0.01
CA ASP A 884 33.30 -28.80 -0.49
C ASP A 884 33.80 -29.60 0.69
N SER A 885 33.55 -30.94 0.57
CA SER A 885 33.94 -32.12 1.34
C SER A 885 33.20 -32.38 2.64
#